data_002e315d44a28a545ae90abca8b64270
#
_entry.id   002e315d44a28a545ae90abca8b64270
#
_cell.length_a   1.000
_cell.length_b   1.000
_cell.length_c   1.000
_cell.angle_alpha   90.00
_cell.angle_beta   90.00
_cell.angle_gamma   90.00
#
_symmetry.space_group_name_H-M   'P 1'
#
loop_
_entity.id
_entity.type
_entity.pdbx_description
1 polymer ?
#
loop_
_entity_poly.entity_id
_entity_poly.type
_entity_poly.pdbx_seq_one_letter_code
_entity_poly.pdbx_strand_id
1 'polypeptide(L)'
;MAEGAGAGRPAARGMRFARAKFRPPALPATLIKRPELHEQLTAGSGQRLTVVVGSAGAGKTVLLAGWAATRPPGVTAWLSCDRADADPARFWAGFIEAPRAIEPGFGADAADLLAIDRTMSPDVIASLVNDAAKLPAGSAVVVDDFHDAAAATARDMTDLVERWPAETVQLVLAGRSDPPLRQHRLRMSGQLCEIRDRDLYLSLAESGDLLANFGVEISGRDLDLLHQRTEGWPAALQMAALSLRGLTDQAQMARALEVRSRTIAEYFISEVLEQQPPEVARFMLEISVLTGVLTADACAAVTGRPDAAALLPGIDAAHLFLVALDDERTSFRYHHLVRQVLRAELRARDRAREQALQVRAAEWFEATGDTRRAAHHFLAAQQTDRALALLQDRVVPDFLHDPGLPAPLDLTLINPASLVDAPDRLLGLAADLLLWGDAARGGSYLDLLERAGKIPARSPLAAHFAVMRSCHDGVAGHLEKCVDTALAARATQEQMRLTDEWSAAIPLILIRMYTCLGDIPALEREAATALAAPDVADSVKLVLVPGARALAWFDSGQLAEAADAAGAADGQARRLGFSRHFFAVDHLRVLSGLALERRDLDTAEHLTERVLSITEQRRPLSEFLALLDRAQIWAARGQVRDALATVVAARQVVPGASAVLLARADEQEALLRLSLGDLRSPAELAGRLPAARRRLLLAKIALAAGHHHAVPEHLQAAAPGDLTPRDALVRQVLLAAAAIERADPAAASILGGALHAARSQGFLNTVLTAAPQAVGYLVEHAAPLRSDPFIDQLVAAALQVRAAQPATAPSSRVLAESLTAAEQRVLTLLPTSTYLQIADTLYISRNTVKTHLRSIYQKLGVTSRSAALERAVDLRLL
;
A
#
# COMPACT_ATOMS: atom_id res chain seq x y z
N MET A 1 29.90 -51.04 73.79
CA MET A 1 28.55 -51.49 73.31
C MET A 1 27.63 -50.29 73.21
N ALA A 2 26.83 -50.29 72.16
CA ALA A 2 25.80 -49.33 71.78
C ALA A 2 26.31 -48.16 70.89
N GLU A 3 26.22 -48.33 69.74
CA GLU A 3 25.40 -48.04 68.60
C GLU A 3 24.63 -46.72 68.73
N GLY A 4 25.08 -45.68 68.12
CA GLY A 4 24.36 -44.40 67.90
C GLY A 4 23.80 -44.36 66.47
N ALA A 5 22.50 -44.59 66.34
CA ALA A 5 21.77 -44.48 65.09
C ALA A 5 21.80 -43.07 64.60
N GLY A 6 22.37 -42.87 63.43
CA GLY A 6 22.26 -41.64 62.67
C GLY A 6 20.84 -41.46 62.19
N ALA A 7 20.16 -40.42 62.70
CA ALA A 7 18.87 -39.98 62.20
C ALA A 7 19.09 -39.36 60.79
N GLY A 8 18.67 -40.15 59.79
CA GLY A 8 18.62 -39.64 58.39
C GLY A 8 17.71 -38.40 58.32
N ARG A 9 18.25 -37.25 57.93
CA ARG A 9 17.49 -36.05 57.53
C ARG A 9 16.47 -36.46 56.45
N PRO A 10 15.17 -36.14 56.61
CA PRO A 10 14.23 -36.35 55.52
C PRO A 10 14.65 -35.55 54.32
N ALA A 11 14.91 -36.21 53.20
CA ALA A 11 15.13 -35.53 51.91
C ALA A 11 13.96 -34.60 51.65
N ALA A 12 14.25 -33.30 51.55
CA ALA A 12 13.26 -32.31 51.14
C ALA A 12 12.62 -32.83 49.85
N ARG A 13 11.31 -33.02 49.84
CA ARG A 13 10.57 -33.40 48.63
C ARG A 13 10.76 -32.23 47.62
N GLY A 14 11.71 -32.34 46.72
CA GLY A 14 11.98 -31.38 45.64
C GLY A 14 10.69 -31.09 44.87
N MET A 15 10.48 -29.84 44.47
CA MET A 15 9.38 -29.45 43.58
C MET A 15 9.40 -30.34 42.35
N ARG A 16 8.23 -30.88 41.96
CA ARG A 16 8.11 -31.72 40.75
C ARG A 16 7.67 -30.86 39.56
N PHE A 17 8.40 -30.96 38.49
CA PHE A 17 8.07 -30.30 37.21
C PHE A 17 7.76 -31.34 36.13
N ALA A 18 6.88 -30.94 35.18
CA ALA A 18 6.70 -31.70 33.95
C ALA A 18 7.95 -31.53 33.07
N ARG A 19 8.47 -32.65 32.54
CA ARG A 19 9.69 -32.60 31.68
C ARG A 19 9.54 -31.72 30.42
N ALA A 20 8.31 -31.60 29.90
CA ALA A 20 7.99 -30.75 28.78
C ALA A 20 8.31 -29.25 29.04
N LYS A 21 8.30 -28.82 30.30
CA LYS A 21 8.64 -27.43 30.70
C LYS A 21 10.08 -27.03 30.38
N PHE A 22 10.97 -28.01 30.27
CA PHE A 22 12.40 -27.82 30.04
C PHE A 22 12.85 -28.14 28.58
N ARG A 23 11.92 -28.16 27.66
CA ARG A 23 12.21 -28.44 26.24
C ARG A 23 11.49 -27.44 25.33
N PRO A 24 12.16 -26.96 24.29
CA PRO A 24 11.45 -26.20 23.29
C PRO A 24 10.31 -27.03 22.67
N PRO A 25 9.18 -26.43 22.32
CA PRO A 25 8.09 -27.14 21.66
C PRO A 25 8.49 -27.66 20.29
N ALA A 26 7.78 -28.67 19.80
CA ALA A 26 7.97 -29.19 18.45
C ALA A 26 7.58 -28.13 17.41
N LEU A 27 8.43 -27.97 16.41
CA LEU A 27 8.20 -27.01 15.33
C LEU A 27 7.10 -27.51 14.38
N PRO A 28 6.15 -26.66 13.97
CA PRO A 28 5.15 -27.05 12.98
C PRO A 28 5.80 -27.29 11.61
N ALA A 29 5.25 -28.22 10.83
CA ALA A 29 5.72 -28.49 9.46
C ALA A 29 5.54 -27.29 8.52
N THR A 30 4.64 -26.37 8.85
CA THR A 30 4.33 -25.14 8.11
C THR A 30 5.15 -23.93 8.57
N LEU A 31 6.25 -24.18 9.28
CA LEU A 31 7.13 -23.13 9.82
C LEU A 31 7.66 -22.21 8.72
N ILE A 32 7.52 -20.91 8.93
CA ILE A 32 8.21 -19.86 8.13
C ILE A 32 9.60 -19.65 8.72
N LYS A 33 10.60 -19.78 7.85
CA LYS A 33 12.00 -19.52 8.25
C LYS A 33 12.22 -18.02 8.37
N ARG A 34 12.81 -17.58 9.46
CA ARG A 34 13.12 -16.17 9.77
C ARG A 34 14.63 -16.01 9.98
N PRO A 35 15.45 -16.16 8.92
CA PRO A 35 16.92 -16.15 9.04
C PRO A 35 17.42 -14.85 9.67
N GLU A 36 16.88 -13.70 9.28
CA GLU A 36 17.28 -12.39 9.80
C GLU A 36 17.06 -12.27 11.33
N LEU A 37 15.91 -12.76 11.84
CA LEU A 37 15.65 -12.75 13.29
C LEU A 37 16.52 -13.78 14.03
N HIS A 38 16.83 -14.93 13.42
CA HIS A 38 17.79 -15.89 13.98
C HIS A 38 19.20 -15.32 14.02
N GLU A 39 19.62 -14.56 13.00
CA GLU A 39 20.89 -13.84 13.01
C GLU A 39 20.92 -12.76 14.10
N GLN A 40 19.83 -11.99 14.25
CA GLN A 40 19.70 -10.97 15.31
C GLN A 40 19.77 -11.61 16.70
N LEU A 41 19.08 -12.74 16.94
CA LEU A 41 19.18 -13.50 18.20
C LEU A 41 20.61 -13.97 18.45
N THR A 42 21.29 -14.44 17.41
CA THR A 42 22.68 -14.92 17.51
C THR A 42 23.65 -13.77 17.74
N ALA A 43 23.46 -12.63 17.08
CA ALA A 43 24.23 -11.41 17.30
C ALA A 43 24.04 -10.84 18.72
N GLY A 44 22.92 -11.13 19.35
CA GLY A 44 22.64 -10.82 20.77
C GLY A 44 23.51 -11.61 21.76
N SER A 45 24.28 -12.61 21.31
CA SER A 45 25.28 -13.28 22.15
C SER A 45 26.39 -12.30 22.52
N GLY A 46 26.72 -12.23 23.80
CA GLY A 46 27.63 -11.20 24.32
C GLY A 46 26.92 -9.96 24.91
N GLN A 47 25.62 -9.81 24.69
CA GLN A 47 24.77 -8.85 25.42
C GLN A 47 24.18 -9.49 26.67
N ARG A 48 24.01 -8.71 27.73
CA ARG A 48 23.55 -9.23 29.03
C ARG A 48 22.15 -9.80 29.00
N LEU A 49 21.29 -9.23 28.12
CA LEU A 49 19.91 -9.64 28.01
C LEU A 49 19.43 -9.56 26.56
N THR A 50 18.76 -10.60 26.12
CA THR A 50 17.91 -10.59 24.92
C THR A 50 16.46 -10.64 25.36
N VAL A 51 15.63 -9.73 24.84
CA VAL A 51 14.20 -9.65 25.15
C VAL A 51 13.39 -9.86 23.89
N VAL A 52 12.45 -10.81 23.92
CA VAL A 52 11.51 -11.06 22.82
C VAL A 52 10.09 -10.78 23.33
N VAL A 53 9.56 -9.61 22.98
CA VAL A 53 8.25 -9.17 23.48
C VAL A 53 7.28 -8.99 22.34
N GLY A 54 6.07 -9.52 22.50
CA GLY A 54 5.01 -9.37 21.53
C GLY A 54 3.70 -9.95 21.98
N SER A 55 2.63 -9.55 21.30
CA SER A 55 1.26 -9.96 21.54
C SER A 55 1.06 -11.49 21.53
N ALA A 56 -0.09 -11.96 22.01
CA ALA A 56 -0.47 -13.36 21.88
C ALA A 56 -0.49 -13.75 20.39
N GLY A 57 0.04 -14.94 20.06
CA GLY A 57 0.06 -15.41 18.68
C GLY A 57 1.04 -14.70 17.73
N ALA A 58 1.93 -13.83 18.24
CA ALA A 58 2.97 -13.17 17.43
C ALA A 58 4.10 -14.12 16.98
N GLY A 59 4.16 -15.34 17.50
CA GLY A 59 5.15 -16.35 17.09
C GLY A 59 6.44 -16.37 17.90
N LYS A 60 6.51 -15.73 19.08
CA LYS A 60 7.69 -15.70 19.97
C LYS A 60 8.28 -17.08 20.25
N THR A 61 7.46 -17.98 20.77
CA THR A 61 7.85 -19.34 21.13
C THR A 61 8.35 -20.14 19.92
N VAL A 62 7.67 -19.98 18.77
CA VAL A 62 8.04 -20.64 17.50
C VAL A 62 9.37 -20.11 16.97
N LEU A 63 9.59 -18.79 17.04
CA LEU A 63 10.85 -18.15 16.66
C LEU A 63 12.02 -18.69 17.50
N LEU A 64 11.86 -18.68 18.83
CA LEU A 64 12.89 -19.15 19.77
C LEU A 64 13.16 -20.65 19.66
N ALA A 65 12.12 -21.48 19.48
CA ALA A 65 12.28 -22.91 19.25
C ALA A 65 12.98 -23.18 17.90
N GLY A 66 12.64 -22.41 16.85
CA GLY A 66 13.33 -22.46 15.57
C GLY A 66 14.80 -22.07 15.67
N TRP A 67 15.10 -20.99 16.39
CA TRP A 67 16.46 -20.58 16.65
C TRP A 67 17.22 -21.63 17.47
N ALA A 68 16.64 -22.17 18.53
CA ALA A 68 17.24 -23.23 19.33
C ALA A 68 17.58 -24.48 18.50
N ALA A 69 16.74 -24.83 17.53
CA ALA A 69 16.96 -25.96 16.62
C ALA A 69 18.12 -25.72 15.62
N THR A 70 18.54 -24.49 15.37
CA THR A 70 19.71 -24.19 14.53
C THR A 70 21.04 -24.25 15.29
N ARG A 71 21.00 -24.36 16.61
CA ARG A 71 22.17 -24.38 17.49
C ARG A 71 22.66 -25.81 17.73
N PRO A 72 23.91 -25.98 18.13
CA PRO A 72 24.44 -27.30 18.50
C PRO A 72 23.58 -27.94 19.62
N PRO A 73 23.36 -29.25 19.56
CA PRO A 73 22.66 -29.94 20.64
C PRO A 73 23.35 -29.78 22.01
N GLY A 74 22.55 -29.57 23.08
CA GLY A 74 23.06 -29.48 24.44
C GLY A 74 23.68 -28.12 24.84
N VAL A 75 23.48 -27.06 24.05
CA VAL A 75 23.94 -25.70 24.40
C VAL A 75 22.76 -24.74 24.69
N THR A 76 21.54 -25.19 24.62
CA THR A 76 20.35 -24.36 24.90
C THR A 76 19.54 -24.97 26.04
N ALA A 77 19.45 -24.26 27.16
CA ALA A 77 18.54 -24.54 28.25
C ALA A 77 17.20 -23.85 28.00
N TRP A 78 16.09 -24.50 28.32
CA TRP A 78 14.74 -23.99 28.09
C TRP A 78 13.91 -24.06 29.33
N LEU A 79 13.19 -22.97 29.65
CA LEU A 79 12.15 -22.95 30.70
C LEU A 79 10.90 -22.29 30.12
N SER A 80 9.79 -23.02 30.01
CA SER A 80 8.47 -22.43 29.73
C SER A 80 7.79 -22.10 31.04
N CYS A 81 7.47 -20.84 31.28
CA CYS A 81 6.71 -20.40 32.46
C CYS A 81 5.21 -20.67 32.29
N ASP A 82 4.54 -20.84 33.41
CA ASP A 82 3.09 -20.93 33.52
C ASP A 82 2.61 -20.17 34.78
N ARG A 83 1.31 -20.00 34.94
CA ARG A 83 0.72 -19.27 36.09
C ARG A 83 1.20 -19.73 37.47
N ALA A 84 1.61 -20.97 37.61
CA ALA A 84 2.12 -21.46 38.91
C ALA A 84 3.51 -20.89 39.22
N ASP A 85 4.23 -20.41 38.24
CA ASP A 85 5.54 -19.74 38.39
C ASP A 85 5.41 -18.28 38.88
N ALA A 86 4.20 -17.78 39.12
CA ALA A 86 3.99 -16.58 39.92
C ALA A 86 4.47 -16.75 41.38
N ASP A 87 4.66 -17.99 41.87
CA ASP A 87 5.43 -18.26 43.08
C ASP A 87 6.94 -18.14 42.81
N PRO A 88 7.65 -17.16 43.43
CA PRO A 88 9.08 -16.97 43.18
C PRO A 88 9.93 -18.19 43.45
N ALA A 89 9.61 -18.93 44.53
CA ALA A 89 10.37 -20.13 44.86
C ALA A 89 10.24 -21.21 43.80
N ARG A 90 9.05 -21.36 43.20
CA ARG A 90 8.82 -22.26 42.06
C ARG A 90 9.54 -21.83 40.80
N PHE A 91 9.45 -20.55 40.46
CA PHE A 91 10.17 -19.99 39.29
C PHE A 91 11.67 -20.25 39.37
N TRP A 92 12.28 -19.88 40.53
CA TRP A 92 13.72 -20.02 40.69
C TRP A 92 14.19 -21.48 40.73
N ALA A 93 13.40 -22.38 41.31
CA ALA A 93 13.67 -23.79 41.23
C ALA A 93 13.63 -24.31 39.77
N GLY A 94 12.68 -23.83 38.96
CA GLY A 94 12.63 -24.11 37.53
C GLY A 94 13.79 -23.50 36.73
N PHE A 95 14.18 -22.28 37.09
CA PHE A 95 15.33 -21.59 36.46
C PHE A 95 16.64 -22.31 36.73
N ILE A 96 16.83 -22.87 37.94
CA ILE A 96 17.97 -23.72 38.29
C ILE A 96 17.96 -25.03 37.51
N GLU A 97 16.78 -25.67 37.37
CA GLU A 97 16.63 -26.98 36.74
C GLU A 97 16.89 -26.94 35.23
N ALA A 98 16.54 -25.84 34.54
CA ALA A 98 16.65 -25.74 33.09
C ALA A 98 18.09 -25.90 32.57
N PRO A 99 19.12 -25.20 33.09
CA PRO A 99 20.51 -25.36 32.64
C PRO A 99 21.14 -26.68 32.97
N ARG A 100 20.53 -27.50 33.86
CA ARG A 100 21.00 -28.87 34.16
C ARG A 100 20.92 -29.79 32.93
N ALA A 101 20.17 -29.43 31.92
CA ALA A 101 20.19 -30.09 30.65
C ALA A 101 21.52 -29.90 29.89
N ILE A 102 22.29 -28.85 30.21
CA ILE A 102 23.63 -28.54 29.66
C ILE A 102 24.69 -29.09 30.61
N GLU A 103 24.61 -28.73 31.91
CA GLU A 103 25.55 -29.09 32.98
C GLU A 103 24.78 -29.63 34.18
N PRO A 104 24.81 -30.97 34.42
CA PRO A 104 24.02 -31.58 35.47
C PRO A 104 24.25 -31.04 36.88
N GLY A 105 25.44 -30.47 37.16
CA GLY A 105 25.79 -29.86 38.45
C GLY A 105 25.34 -28.42 38.64
N PHE A 106 24.73 -27.82 37.65
CA PHE A 106 24.33 -26.42 37.69
C PHE A 106 23.40 -26.09 38.85
N GLY A 107 23.75 -25.05 39.58
CA GLY A 107 22.93 -24.49 40.64
C GLY A 107 22.75 -25.43 41.83
N ALA A 108 23.65 -26.36 42.11
CA ALA A 108 23.54 -27.27 43.27
C ALA A 108 23.56 -26.48 44.57
N ASP A 109 24.56 -25.63 44.79
CA ASP A 109 24.66 -24.76 45.98
C ASP A 109 23.52 -23.76 46.07
N ALA A 110 23.10 -23.18 44.91
CA ALA A 110 21.98 -22.25 44.86
C ALA A 110 20.65 -22.95 45.25
N ALA A 111 20.45 -24.20 44.85
CA ALA A 111 19.28 -24.98 45.18
C ALA A 111 19.22 -25.32 46.70
N ASP A 112 20.38 -25.64 47.28
CA ASP A 112 20.47 -25.91 48.72
C ASP A 112 20.20 -24.65 49.56
N LEU A 113 20.75 -23.49 49.15
CA LEU A 113 20.47 -22.19 49.76
C LEU A 113 18.98 -21.80 49.64
N LEU A 114 18.43 -21.95 48.47
CA LEU A 114 17.01 -21.66 48.20
C LEU A 114 16.06 -22.59 49.00
N ALA A 115 16.47 -23.82 49.23
CA ALA A 115 15.68 -24.77 50.05
C ALA A 115 15.60 -24.38 51.54
N ILE A 116 16.61 -23.64 52.04
CA ILE A 116 16.64 -23.15 53.43
C ILE A 116 15.72 -21.95 53.62
N ASP A 117 15.93 -20.87 52.83
CA ASP A 117 15.27 -19.58 53.07
C ASP A 117 14.09 -19.28 52.14
N ARG A 118 13.91 -20.06 51.04
CA ARG A 118 12.87 -19.89 50.01
C ARG A 118 12.89 -18.47 49.39
N THR A 119 13.95 -17.71 49.55
CA THR A 119 14.13 -16.37 49.01
C THR A 119 15.45 -16.25 48.22
N MET A 120 15.45 -15.39 47.24
CA MET A 120 16.64 -15.07 46.46
C MET A 120 17.55 -14.13 47.25
N SER A 121 18.57 -14.70 47.89
CA SER A 121 19.62 -13.95 48.57
C SER A 121 20.75 -13.57 47.58
N PRO A 122 21.58 -12.56 47.92
CA PRO A 122 22.77 -12.24 47.14
C PRO A 122 23.71 -13.44 46.91
N ASP A 123 23.75 -14.37 47.85
CA ASP A 123 24.61 -15.58 47.76
C ASP A 123 24.03 -16.60 46.74
N VAL A 124 22.69 -16.72 46.66
CA VAL A 124 22.01 -17.55 45.64
C VAL A 124 22.32 -16.99 44.25
N ILE A 125 22.19 -15.64 44.07
CA ILE A 125 22.51 -14.99 42.80
C ILE A 125 23.97 -15.18 42.42
N ALA A 126 24.89 -15.00 43.39
CA ALA A 126 26.31 -15.17 43.13
C ALA A 126 26.65 -16.61 42.71
N SER A 127 26.04 -17.62 43.38
CA SER A 127 26.19 -19.03 43.01
C SER A 127 25.72 -19.32 41.59
N LEU A 128 24.52 -18.79 41.20
CA LEU A 128 23.99 -18.96 39.85
C LEU A 128 24.86 -18.31 38.77
N VAL A 129 25.37 -17.08 39.03
CA VAL A 129 26.26 -16.37 38.13
C VAL A 129 27.57 -17.10 37.93
N ASN A 130 28.15 -17.66 39.02
CA ASN A 130 29.40 -18.42 38.99
C ASN A 130 29.22 -19.73 38.21
N ASP A 131 28.09 -20.41 38.34
CA ASP A 131 27.79 -21.63 37.60
C ASP A 131 27.48 -21.34 36.15
N ALA A 132 26.79 -20.25 35.86
CA ALA A 132 26.56 -19.79 34.49
C ALA A 132 27.89 -19.52 33.75
N ALA A 133 28.87 -18.94 34.45
CA ALA A 133 30.19 -18.68 33.86
C ALA A 133 30.98 -19.97 33.52
N LYS A 134 30.60 -21.15 34.07
CA LYS A 134 31.20 -22.45 33.79
C LYS A 134 30.54 -23.18 32.61
N LEU A 135 29.38 -22.73 32.17
CA LEU A 135 28.70 -23.35 31.03
C LEU A 135 29.57 -23.24 29.75
N PRO A 136 29.41 -24.17 28.79
CA PRO A 136 30.12 -24.09 27.52
C PRO A 136 29.87 -22.72 26.85
N ALA A 137 30.96 -22.13 26.30
CA ALA A 137 30.87 -20.86 25.59
C ALA A 137 29.83 -20.93 24.45
N GLY A 138 29.03 -19.92 24.32
CA GLY A 138 27.91 -19.90 23.37
C GLY A 138 26.66 -20.65 23.86
N SER A 139 26.56 -21.01 25.12
CA SER A 139 25.30 -21.52 25.71
C SER A 139 24.23 -20.43 25.76
N ALA A 140 22.95 -20.83 25.80
CA ALA A 140 21.84 -19.93 26.00
C ALA A 140 20.83 -20.48 27.03
N VAL A 141 20.27 -19.59 27.86
CA VAL A 141 19.14 -19.87 28.75
C VAL A 141 17.94 -19.09 28.23
N VAL A 142 16.93 -19.80 27.75
CA VAL A 142 15.68 -19.25 27.25
C VAL A 142 14.60 -19.43 28.30
N VAL A 143 13.98 -18.32 28.70
CA VAL A 143 12.80 -18.28 29.55
C VAL A 143 11.62 -17.79 28.75
N ASP A 144 10.78 -18.72 28.33
CA ASP A 144 9.58 -18.45 27.54
C ASP A 144 8.38 -18.19 28.44
N ASP A 145 7.47 -17.33 28.00
CA ASP A 145 6.30 -16.87 28.76
C ASP A 145 6.65 -16.27 30.15
N PHE A 146 7.80 -15.60 30.23
CA PHE A 146 8.30 -14.98 31.48
C PHE A 146 7.29 -14.01 32.11
N HIS A 147 6.36 -13.47 31.36
CA HIS A 147 5.31 -12.57 31.89
C HIS A 147 4.48 -13.19 33.01
N ASP A 148 4.35 -14.53 33.09
CA ASP A 148 3.65 -15.24 34.17
C ASP A 148 4.41 -15.19 35.53
N ALA A 149 5.74 -15.03 35.47
CA ALA A 149 6.61 -14.93 36.65
C ALA A 149 7.13 -13.50 36.92
N ALA A 150 7.01 -12.62 35.97
CA ALA A 150 7.74 -11.35 35.91
C ALA A 150 7.50 -10.41 37.10
N ALA A 151 6.26 -10.23 37.53
CA ALA A 151 5.91 -9.31 38.62
C ALA A 151 6.52 -9.77 39.98
N ALA A 152 6.53 -11.08 40.24
CA ALA A 152 7.00 -11.63 41.48
C ALA A 152 8.53 -11.73 41.57
N THR A 153 9.20 -11.80 40.41
CA THR A 153 10.65 -12.04 40.31
C THR A 153 11.46 -10.85 39.81
N ALA A 154 10.81 -9.71 39.54
CA ALA A 154 11.41 -8.52 38.90
C ALA A 154 12.69 -8.04 39.56
N ARG A 155 12.71 -7.93 40.87
CA ARG A 155 13.86 -7.43 41.62
C ARG A 155 15.05 -8.40 41.50
N ASP A 156 14.82 -9.66 41.77
CA ASP A 156 15.87 -10.67 41.80
C ASP A 156 16.40 -10.95 40.40
N MET A 157 15.54 -10.93 39.41
CA MET A 157 15.92 -11.04 37.99
C MET A 157 16.74 -9.83 37.54
N THR A 158 16.42 -8.60 37.99
CA THR A 158 17.24 -7.43 37.73
C THR A 158 18.67 -7.59 38.27
N ASP A 159 18.79 -8.05 39.53
CA ASP A 159 20.08 -8.25 40.20
C ASP A 159 20.89 -9.39 39.54
N LEU A 160 20.20 -10.43 39.01
CA LEU A 160 20.81 -11.52 38.25
C LEU A 160 21.35 -10.99 36.89
N VAL A 161 20.55 -10.26 36.14
CA VAL A 161 20.90 -9.74 34.80
C VAL A 161 22.07 -8.77 34.88
N GLU A 162 22.11 -7.90 35.91
CA GLU A 162 23.23 -6.95 36.11
C GLU A 162 24.59 -7.66 36.30
N ARG A 163 24.59 -8.93 36.74
CA ARG A 163 25.80 -9.73 37.00
C ARG A 163 25.98 -10.90 36.03
N TRP A 164 25.07 -11.07 35.06
CA TRP A 164 25.08 -12.21 34.15
C TRP A 164 26.34 -12.27 33.30
N PRO A 165 26.99 -13.45 33.15
CA PRO A 165 28.25 -13.61 32.40
C PRO A 165 27.95 -13.68 30.90
N ALA A 166 27.69 -12.55 30.29
CA ALA A 166 27.23 -12.43 28.90
C ALA A 166 28.23 -12.96 27.88
N GLU A 167 29.52 -12.95 28.21
CA GLU A 167 30.58 -13.48 27.35
C GLU A 167 30.48 -15.01 27.19
N THR A 168 29.84 -15.69 28.11
CA THR A 168 29.74 -17.15 28.15
C THR A 168 28.34 -17.63 27.77
N VAL A 169 27.31 -16.99 28.35
CA VAL A 169 25.91 -17.47 28.27
C VAL A 169 24.96 -16.33 27.91
N GLN A 170 24.19 -16.52 26.86
CA GLN A 170 23.11 -15.62 26.50
C GLN A 170 21.87 -15.90 27.33
N LEU A 171 21.28 -14.85 27.94
CA LEU A 171 20.00 -14.91 28.63
C LEU A 171 18.92 -14.33 27.73
N VAL A 172 17.88 -15.12 27.44
CA VAL A 172 16.75 -14.73 26.59
C VAL A 172 15.47 -14.79 27.40
N LEU A 173 14.78 -13.66 27.53
CA LEU A 173 13.46 -13.57 28.17
C LEU A 173 12.40 -13.29 27.10
N ALA A 174 11.40 -14.16 27.00
CA ALA A 174 10.28 -13.96 26.10
C ALA A 174 8.97 -13.78 26.88
N GLY A 175 8.12 -12.85 26.44
CA GLY A 175 6.87 -12.59 27.12
C GLY A 175 5.88 -11.77 26.31
N ARG A 176 4.67 -11.59 26.84
CA ARG A 176 3.62 -10.75 26.25
C ARG A 176 3.80 -9.26 26.59
N SER A 177 4.50 -8.97 27.67
CA SER A 177 4.79 -7.60 28.12
C SER A 177 6.27 -7.42 28.39
N ASP A 178 6.73 -6.19 28.43
CA ASP A 178 8.09 -5.86 28.83
C ASP A 178 8.37 -6.42 30.22
N PRO A 179 9.48 -7.16 30.40
CA PRO A 179 9.88 -7.58 31.73
C PRO A 179 10.16 -6.33 32.57
N PRO A 180 9.66 -6.25 33.84
CA PRO A 180 9.79 -5.08 34.68
C PRO A 180 11.21 -4.93 35.26
N LEU A 181 12.19 -4.90 34.33
CA LEU A 181 13.61 -4.79 34.60
C LEU A 181 14.12 -3.38 34.26
N ARG A 182 15.31 -3.02 34.72
CA ARG A 182 15.92 -1.72 34.40
C ARG A 182 16.51 -1.67 32.99
N GLN A 183 15.69 -2.00 31.98
CA GLN A 183 16.11 -2.14 30.58
C GLN A 183 16.76 -0.88 29.99
N HIS A 184 16.35 0.33 30.44
CA HIS A 184 16.91 1.58 29.94
C HIS A 184 18.44 1.67 30.14
N ARG A 185 18.97 1.12 31.25
CA ARG A 185 20.43 1.09 31.50
C ARG A 185 21.14 0.15 30.52
N LEU A 186 20.57 -1.04 30.28
CA LEU A 186 21.12 -2.01 29.33
C LEU A 186 21.08 -1.49 27.90
N ARG A 187 20.00 -0.77 27.55
CA ARG A 187 19.87 -0.15 26.23
C ARG A 187 20.91 0.93 25.99
N MET A 188 21.12 1.82 26.98
CA MET A 188 22.13 2.87 26.87
C MET A 188 23.57 2.34 26.82
N SER A 189 23.86 1.20 27.45
CA SER A 189 25.16 0.55 27.44
C SER A 189 25.38 -0.43 26.28
N GLY A 190 24.40 -0.59 25.37
CA GLY A 190 24.48 -1.55 24.26
C GLY A 190 24.46 -3.02 24.72
N GLN A 191 23.93 -3.31 25.89
CA GLN A 191 23.89 -4.64 26.51
C GLN A 191 22.51 -5.31 26.42
N LEU A 192 21.63 -4.81 25.52
CA LEU A 192 20.25 -5.29 25.31
C LEU A 192 19.98 -5.56 23.84
N CYS A 193 19.60 -6.80 23.51
CA CYS A 193 19.01 -7.15 22.23
C CYS A 193 17.49 -7.17 22.36
N GLU A 194 16.78 -6.57 21.41
CA GLU A 194 15.31 -6.45 21.50
C GLU A 194 14.69 -6.94 20.17
N ILE A 195 13.69 -7.82 20.29
CA ILE A 195 12.79 -8.22 19.21
C ILE A 195 11.37 -7.90 19.66
N ARG A 196 10.63 -7.15 18.85
CA ARG A 196 9.31 -6.60 19.19
C ARG A 196 8.23 -7.08 18.22
N ASP A 197 6.95 -6.77 18.49
CA ASP A 197 5.79 -7.13 17.64
C ASP A 197 6.03 -6.83 16.16
N ARG A 198 6.53 -5.62 15.83
CA ARG A 198 6.80 -5.21 14.45
C ARG A 198 7.83 -6.09 13.73
N ASP A 199 8.76 -6.69 14.49
CA ASP A 199 9.79 -7.58 13.97
C ASP A 199 9.24 -9.01 13.83
N LEU A 200 8.28 -9.38 14.70
CA LEU A 200 7.66 -10.71 14.74
C LEU A 200 6.56 -10.87 13.70
N TYR A 201 5.86 -9.81 13.31
CA TYR A 201 4.81 -9.88 12.31
C TYR A 201 5.39 -10.21 10.93
N LEU A 202 4.63 -10.99 10.15
CA LEU A 202 5.07 -11.45 8.85
C LEU A 202 4.98 -10.31 7.83
N SER A 203 5.97 -10.18 6.97
CA SER A 203 5.91 -9.37 5.76
C SER A 203 4.90 -9.93 4.77
N LEU A 204 4.56 -9.17 3.72
CA LEU A 204 3.67 -9.64 2.66
C LEU A 204 4.19 -10.92 2.00
N ALA A 205 5.50 -10.99 1.71
CA ALA A 205 6.14 -12.17 1.12
C ALA A 205 6.04 -13.39 2.05
N GLU A 206 6.40 -13.22 3.33
CA GLU A 206 6.30 -14.29 4.33
C GLU A 206 4.85 -14.74 4.57
N SER A 207 3.88 -13.81 4.43
CA SER A 207 2.45 -14.16 4.48
C SER A 207 2.04 -15.05 3.32
N GLY A 208 2.56 -14.79 2.12
CA GLY A 208 2.40 -15.64 0.94
C GLY A 208 3.02 -17.03 1.14
N ASP A 209 4.25 -17.08 1.66
CA ASP A 209 4.94 -18.34 1.96
C ASP A 209 4.18 -19.18 3.01
N LEU A 210 3.61 -18.53 4.04
CA LEU A 210 2.78 -19.20 5.02
C LEU A 210 1.58 -19.88 4.36
N LEU A 211 0.83 -19.14 3.55
CA LEU A 211 -0.34 -19.67 2.84
C LEU A 211 0.04 -20.83 1.91
N ALA A 212 1.14 -20.69 1.17
CA ALA A 212 1.67 -21.74 0.30
C ALA A 212 2.03 -23.01 1.11
N ASN A 213 2.66 -22.87 2.28
CA ASN A 213 2.95 -24.00 3.18
C ASN A 213 1.70 -24.72 3.69
N PHE A 214 0.54 -24.04 3.73
CA PHE A 214 -0.76 -24.65 4.01
C PHE A 214 -1.47 -25.21 2.75
N GLY A 215 -0.86 -25.06 1.56
CA GLY A 215 -1.43 -25.50 0.29
C GLY A 215 -2.56 -24.58 -0.21
N VAL A 216 -2.52 -23.30 0.16
CA VAL A 216 -3.47 -22.28 -0.28
C VAL A 216 -2.82 -21.46 -1.42
N GLU A 217 -3.38 -21.56 -2.63
CA GLU A 217 -3.02 -20.70 -3.75
C GLU A 217 -3.93 -19.46 -3.74
N ILE A 218 -3.35 -18.28 -3.65
CA ILE A 218 -4.07 -17.00 -3.55
C ILE A 218 -3.52 -16.02 -4.59
N SER A 219 -4.41 -15.19 -5.17
CA SER A 219 -3.96 -14.13 -6.07
C SER A 219 -3.18 -13.04 -5.33
N GLY A 220 -2.27 -12.33 -6.01
CA GLY A 220 -1.51 -11.24 -5.38
C GLY A 220 -2.41 -10.19 -4.72
N ARG A 221 -3.52 -9.82 -5.37
CA ARG A 221 -4.51 -8.87 -4.83
C ARG A 221 -5.20 -9.38 -3.55
N ASP A 222 -5.57 -10.65 -3.53
CA ASP A 222 -6.23 -11.24 -2.37
C ASP A 222 -5.25 -11.45 -1.22
N LEU A 223 -3.98 -11.74 -1.51
CA LEU A 223 -2.88 -11.78 -0.54
C LEU A 223 -2.66 -10.41 0.09
N ASP A 224 -2.60 -9.33 -0.72
CA ASP A 224 -2.49 -7.95 -0.23
C ASP A 224 -3.65 -7.61 0.71
N LEU A 225 -4.89 -7.93 0.31
CA LEU A 225 -6.07 -7.68 1.13
C LEU A 225 -6.03 -8.46 2.46
N LEU A 226 -5.65 -9.74 2.41
CA LEU A 226 -5.53 -10.57 3.60
C LEU A 226 -4.42 -10.04 4.53
N HIS A 227 -3.27 -9.70 3.98
CA HIS A 227 -2.15 -9.15 4.73
C HIS A 227 -2.52 -7.81 5.39
N GLN A 228 -3.16 -6.88 4.66
CA GLN A 228 -3.65 -5.63 5.22
C GLN A 228 -4.66 -5.84 6.36
N ARG A 229 -5.56 -6.82 6.24
CA ARG A 229 -6.55 -7.13 7.28
C ARG A 229 -5.92 -7.76 8.52
N THR A 230 -4.94 -8.63 8.33
CA THR A 230 -4.24 -9.31 9.43
C THR A 230 -3.07 -8.51 9.99
N GLU A 231 -2.65 -7.45 9.31
CA GLU A 231 -1.46 -6.64 9.62
C GLU A 231 -0.20 -7.53 9.80
N GLY A 232 -0.17 -8.70 9.12
CA GLY A 232 0.93 -9.66 9.24
C GLY A 232 0.93 -10.48 10.53
N TRP A 233 -0.12 -10.41 11.36
CA TRP A 233 -0.20 -11.18 12.62
C TRP A 233 -0.21 -12.69 12.35
N PRO A 234 0.84 -13.44 12.80
CA PRO A 234 1.03 -14.85 12.43
C PRO A 234 -0.15 -15.77 12.77
N ALA A 235 -0.74 -15.61 13.97
CA ALA A 235 -1.89 -16.44 14.37
C ALA A 235 -3.12 -16.21 13.48
N ALA A 236 -3.40 -14.95 13.11
CA ALA A 236 -4.52 -14.63 12.23
C ALA A 236 -4.31 -15.20 10.82
N LEU A 237 -3.09 -15.07 10.29
CA LEU A 237 -2.72 -15.64 8.98
C LEU A 237 -2.81 -17.15 8.97
N GLN A 238 -2.35 -17.81 10.03
CA GLN A 238 -2.47 -19.27 10.17
C GLN A 238 -3.93 -19.73 10.19
N MET A 239 -4.79 -19.03 10.95
CA MET A 239 -6.21 -19.35 11.02
C MET A 239 -6.92 -19.07 9.68
N ALA A 240 -6.53 -18.00 8.98
CA ALA A 240 -7.01 -17.72 7.64
C ALA A 240 -6.59 -18.84 6.67
N ALA A 241 -5.31 -19.27 6.70
CA ALA A 241 -4.81 -20.36 5.88
C ALA A 241 -5.59 -21.66 6.08
N LEU A 242 -5.88 -22.01 7.35
CA LEU A 242 -6.71 -23.18 7.68
C LEU A 242 -8.14 -23.06 7.12
N SER A 243 -8.71 -21.87 7.15
CA SER A 243 -10.07 -21.61 6.67
C SER A 243 -10.16 -21.60 5.13
N LEU A 244 -9.08 -21.21 4.45
CA LEU A 244 -9.00 -21.15 3.00
C LEU A 244 -8.57 -22.50 2.37
N ARG A 245 -8.04 -23.40 3.17
CA ARG A 245 -7.54 -24.69 2.70
C ARG A 245 -8.64 -25.52 2.00
N GLY A 246 -8.36 -25.90 0.77
CA GLY A 246 -9.28 -26.70 -0.05
C GLY A 246 -10.35 -25.91 -0.80
N LEU A 247 -10.36 -24.57 -0.71
CA LEU A 247 -11.22 -23.74 -1.53
C LEU A 247 -10.54 -23.49 -2.90
N THR A 248 -11.24 -23.84 -3.99
CA THR A 248 -10.76 -23.66 -5.35
C THR A 248 -11.52 -22.58 -6.12
N ASP A 249 -12.64 -22.11 -5.56
CA ASP A 249 -13.51 -21.10 -6.18
C ASP A 249 -13.18 -19.70 -5.63
N GLN A 250 -12.82 -18.76 -6.52
CA GLN A 250 -12.54 -17.37 -6.18
C GLN A 250 -13.69 -16.69 -5.42
N ALA A 251 -14.95 -17.01 -5.76
CA ALA A 251 -16.11 -16.44 -5.06
C ALA A 251 -16.25 -16.98 -3.63
N GLN A 252 -15.89 -18.24 -3.40
CA GLN A 252 -15.86 -18.84 -2.06
C GLN A 252 -14.68 -18.27 -1.25
N MET A 253 -13.53 -18.06 -1.87
CA MET A 253 -12.34 -17.47 -1.26
C MET A 253 -12.61 -16.01 -0.84
N ALA A 254 -13.22 -15.20 -1.69
CA ALA A 254 -13.63 -13.84 -1.37
C ALA A 254 -14.61 -13.80 -0.17
N ARG A 255 -15.60 -14.69 -0.16
CA ARG A 255 -16.53 -14.83 0.98
C ARG A 255 -15.83 -15.31 2.27
N ALA A 256 -14.88 -16.23 2.17
CA ALA A 256 -14.11 -16.69 3.33
C ALA A 256 -13.19 -15.58 3.88
N LEU A 257 -12.68 -14.70 3.02
CA LEU A 257 -11.95 -13.49 3.43
C LEU A 257 -12.87 -12.43 4.07
N GLU A 258 -14.16 -12.39 3.68
CA GLU A 258 -15.17 -11.52 4.30
C GLU A 258 -15.73 -12.10 5.60
N VAL A 259 -15.77 -13.42 5.74
CA VAL A 259 -16.30 -14.09 6.92
C VAL A 259 -15.38 -13.81 8.12
N ARG A 260 -15.95 -13.14 9.12
CA ARG A 260 -15.43 -13.04 10.49
C ARG A 260 -14.97 -14.44 10.92
N SER A 261 -13.67 -14.70 10.93
CA SER A 261 -13.18 -16.02 11.34
C SER A 261 -13.58 -16.23 12.79
N ARG A 262 -14.61 -17.05 13.03
CA ARG A 262 -15.10 -17.43 14.33
C ARG A 262 -13.96 -17.98 15.21
N THR A 263 -13.05 -18.69 14.60
CA THR A 263 -11.87 -19.27 15.25
C THR A 263 -10.91 -18.19 15.76
N ILE A 264 -10.70 -17.09 15.01
CA ILE A 264 -9.88 -15.95 15.47
C ILE A 264 -10.56 -15.28 16.67
N ALA A 265 -11.88 -15.11 16.60
CA ALA A 265 -12.64 -14.52 17.70
C ALA A 265 -12.59 -15.39 18.96
N GLU A 266 -12.83 -16.70 18.85
CA GLU A 266 -12.77 -17.66 19.95
C GLU A 266 -11.37 -17.66 20.59
N TYR A 267 -10.30 -17.71 19.79
CA TYR A 267 -8.92 -17.62 20.29
C TYR A 267 -8.65 -16.32 21.05
N PHE A 268 -9.04 -15.18 20.48
CA PHE A 268 -8.81 -13.88 21.11
C PHE A 268 -9.57 -13.74 22.42
N ILE A 269 -10.83 -14.18 22.46
CA ILE A 269 -11.66 -14.10 23.67
C ILE A 269 -11.06 -14.94 24.77
N SER A 270 -10.74 -16.21 24.52
CA SER A 270 -10.22 -17.12 25.53
C SER A 270 -8.80 -16.77 25.98
N GLU A 271 -7.91 -16.47 25.07
CA GLU A 271 -6.48 -16.31 25.33
C GLU A 271 -6.08 -14.89 25.73
N VAL A 272 -6.92 -13.90 25.43
CA VAL A 272 -6.58 -12.50 25.68
C VAL A 272 -7.61 -11.84 26.59
N LEU A 273 -8.87 -11.78 26.19
CA LEU A 273 -9.88 -10.97 26.88
C LEU A 273 -10.26 -11.56 28.26
N GLU A 274 -10.48 -12.88 28.35
CA GLU A 274 -10.86 -13.55 29.60
C GLU A 274 -9.72 -13.62 30.63
N GLN A 275 -8.49 -13.35 30.18
CA GLN A 275 -7.32 -13.28 31.05
C GLN A 275 -7.17 -11.93 31.78
N GLN A 276 -7.94 -10.92 31.37
CA GLN A 276 -7.83 -9.57 31.91
C GLN A 276 -8.73 -9.38 33.14
N PRO A 277 -8.37 -8.44 34.03
CA PRO A 277 -9.29 -7.98 35.07
C PRO A 277 -10.62 -7.54 34.45
N PRO A 278 -11.78 -7.86 35.12
CA PRO A 278 -13.10 -7.59 34.52
C PRO A 278 -13.34 -6.16 34.10
N GLU A 279 -12.77 -5.18 34.80
CA GLU A 279 -12.84 -3.77 34.49
C GLU A 279 -12.02 -3.41 33.23
N VAL A 280 -10.83 -4.00 33.02
CA VAL A 280 -10.01 -3.81 31.84
C VAL A 280 -10.69 -4.47 30.63
N ALA A 281 -11.16 -5.69 30.77
CA ALA A 281 -11.90 -6.39 29.71
C ALA A 281 -13.15 -5.61 29.27
N ARG A 282 -13.92 -5.07 30.22
CA ARG A 282 -15.09 -4.22 29.92
C ARG A 282 -14.66 -2.96 29.19
N PHE A 283 -13.63 -2.26 29.64
CA PHE A 283 -13.13 -1.05 29.00
C PHE A 283 -12.67 -1.34 27.57
N MET A 284 -11.92 -2.43 27.35
CA MET A 284 -11.52 -2.86 26.00
C MET A 284 -12.71 -3.11 25.07
N LEU A 285 -13.75 -3.77 25.57
CA LEU A 285 -15.00 -3.97 24.81
C LEU A 285 -15.68 -2.64 24.49
N GLU A 286 -15.84 -1.75 25.46
CA GLU A 286 -16.57 -0.50 25.31
C GLU A 286 -15.88 0.49 24.36
N ILE A 287 -14.54 0.63 24.43
CA ILE A 287 -13.81 1.53 23.52
C ILE A 287 -13.69 0.96 22.09
N SER A 288 -14.01 -0.31 21.87
CA SER A 288 -13.98 -0.92 20.52
C SER A 288 -15.02 -0.32 19.56
N VAL A 289 -16.04 0.39 20.10
CA VAL A 289 -17.00 1.11 19.27
C VAL A 289 -16.37 2.29 18.52
N LEU A 290 -15.34 2.91 19.12
CA LEU A 290 -14.66 4.06 18.51
C LEU A 290 -13.93 3.65 17.22
N THR A 291 -13.99 4.54 16.23
CA THR A 291 -13.30 4.37 14.94
C THR A 291 -12.09 5.30 14.85
N GLY A 292 -10.98 4.78 14.32
CA GLY A 292 -9.75 5.55 14.12
C GLY A 292 -8.90 5.68 15.38
N VAL A 293 -8.50 6.90 15.70
CA VAL A 293 -7.60 7.20 16.82
C VAL A 293 -8.35 7.18 18.14
N LEU A 294 -7.80 6.49 19.12
CA LEU A 294 -8.27 6.44 20.51
C LEU A 294 -7.46 7.42 21.34
N THR A 295 -8.11 8.41 21.91
CA THR A 295 -7.51 9.33 22.89
C THR A 295 -8.17 9.14 24.25
N ALA A 296 -7.49 9.55 25.32
CA ALA A 296 -8.05 9.47 26.67
C ALA A 296 -9.41 10.18 26.77
N ASP A 297 -9.53 11.38 26.17
CA ASP A 297 -10.74 12.17 26.21
C ASP A 297 -11.92 11.48 25.47
N ALA A 298 -11.66 10.94 24.28
CA ALA A 298 -12.68 10.20 23.53
C ALA A 298 -13.15 8.97 24.29
N CYS A 299 -12.20 8.19 24.85
CA CYS A 299 -12.51 7.00 25.63
C CYS A 299 -13.25 7.34 26.92
N ALA A 300 -12.88 8.40 27.63
CA ALA A 300 -13.58 8.86 28.83
C ALA A 300 -14.99 9.35 28.51
N ALA A 301 -15.17 10.11 27.44
CA ALA A 301 -16.48 10.59 27.00
C ALA A 301 -17.42 9.42 26.66
N VAL A 302 -16.92 8.41 25.92
CA VAL A 302 -17.74 7.27 25.48
C VAL A 302 -18.05 6.31 26.62
N THR A 303 -17.07 5.92 27.44
CA THR A 303 -17.26 4.93 28.49
C THR A 303 -17.79 5.54 29.79
N GLY A 304 -17.56 6.84 30.03
CA GLY A 304 -17.83 7.53 31.29
C GLY A 304 -16.77 7.28 32.35
N ARG A 305 -15.58 6.79 31.95
CA ARG A 305 -14.48 6.47 32.86
C ARG A 305 -13.42 7.59 32.88
N PRO A 306 -13.26 8.29 34.00
CA PRO A 306 -12.24 9.35 34.11
C PRO A 306 -10.81 8.81 34.12
N ASP A 307 -10.63 7.52 34.41
CA ASP A 307 -9.33 6.84 34.47
C ASP A 307 -8.84 6.28 33.12
N ALA A 308 -9.51 6.64 32.02
CA ALA A 308 -9.14 6.22 30.66
C ALA A 308 -7.68 6.57 30.31
N ALA A 309 -7.18 7.73 30.79
CA ALA A 309 -5.79 8.17 30.59
C ALA A 309 -4.75 7.21 31.22
N ALA A 310 -5.11 6.50 32.28
CA ALA A 310 -4.25 5.48 32.90
C ALA A 310 -4.42 4.10 32.26
N LEU A 311 -5.64 3.76 31.82
CA LEU A 311 -5.97 2.45 31.25
C LEU A 311 -5.35 2.23 29.86
N LEU A 312 -5.38 3.24 28.99
CA LEU A 312 -4.86 3.12 27.62
C LEU A 312 -3.36 2.76 27.58
N PRO A 313 -2.46 3.48 28.28
CA PRO A 313 -1.05 3.09 28.35
C PRO A 313 -0.83 1.72 29.01
N GLY A 314 -1.67 1.34 29.97
CA GLY A 314 -1.61 0.02 30.61
C GLY A 314 -1.93 -1.12 29.65
N ILE A 315 -2.94 -0.95 28.78
CA ILE A 315 -3.34 -1.90 27.76
C ILE A 315 -2.23 -2.02 26.68
N ASP A 316 -1.64 -0.90 26.27
CA ASP A 316 -0.52 -0.87 25.33
C ASP A 316 0.73 -1.56 25.90
N ALA A 317 1.11 -1.25 27.13
CA ALA A 317 2.26 -1.88 27.82
C ALA A 317 2.08 -3.39 28.03
N ALA A 318 0.83 -3.85 28.14
CA ALA A 318 0.49 -5.27 28.21
C ALA A 318 0.39 -5.96 26.82
N HIS A 319 0.69 -5.26 25.74
CA HIS A 319 0.59 -5.75 24.34
C HIS A 319 -0.77 -6.38 24.01
N LEU A 320 -1.86 -5.75 24.48
CA LEU A 320 -3.23 -6.21 24.26
C LEU A 320 -3.82 -5.65 22.95
N PHE A 321 -3.01 -5.65 21.89
CA PHE A 321 -3.37 -5.23 20.53
C PHE A 321 -3.83 -3.78 20.40
N LEU A 322 -3.43 -2.94 21.34
CA LEU A 322 -3.48 -1.50 21.25
C LEU A 322 -2.11 -1.01 20.80
N VAL A 323 -2.06 -0.16 19.80
CA VAL A 323 -0.82 0.33 19.20
C VAL A 323 -0.76 1.83 19.41
N ALA A 324 0.32 2.31 20.04
CA ALA A 324 0.57 3.75 20.17
C ALA A 324 0.91 4.34 18.79
N LEU A 325 0.35 5.50 18.48
CA LEU A 325 0.54 6.22 17.23
C LEU A 325 1.57 7.36 17.34
N ASP A 326 1.92 7.73 18.56
CA ASP A 326 2.90 8.76 18.87
C ASP A 326 3.89 8.29 19.95
N ASP A 327 5.07 8.92 20.01
CA ASP A 327 6.12 8.60 20.97
C ASP A 327 5.72 8.96 22.41
N GLU A 328 4.80 9.91 22.59
CA GLU A 328 4.28 10.35 23.89
C GLU A 328 3.20 9.40 24.43
N ARG A 329 2.76 8.44 23.62
CA ARG A 329 1.69 7.44 23.93
C ARG A 329 0.41 8.12 24.43
N THR A 330 -0.02 9.14 23.71
CA THR A 330 -1.26 9.87 23.95
C THR A 330 -2.38 9.44 23.00
N SER A 331 -2.00 8.89 21.86
CA SER A 331 -2.88 8.45 20.76
C SER A 331 -2.65 7.00 20.44
N PHE A 332 -3.73 6.23 20.34
CA PHE A 332 -3.69 4.78 20.14
C PHE A 332 -4.63 4.36 19.02
N ARG A 333 -4.43 3.15 18.49
CA ARG A 333 -5.42 2.45 17.68
C ARG A 333 -5.49 0.97 18.05
N TYR A 334 -6.63 0.37 17.87
CA TYR A 334 -6.71 -1.09 17.90
C TYR A 334 -6.14 -1.70 16.61
N HIS A 335 -5.55 -2.88 16.74
CA HIS A 335 -5.37 -3.80 15.62
C HIS A 335 -6.75 -4.06 14.98
N HIS A 336 -6.83 -3.95 13.65
CA HIS A 336 -8.11 -3.94 12.92
C HIS A 336 -9.01 -5.16 13.23
N LEU A 337 -8.47 -6.38 13.19
CA LEU A 337 -9.22 -7.61 13.48
C LEU A 337 -9.69 -7.65 14.94
N VAL A 338 -8.83 -7.24 15.87
CA VAL A 338 -9.14 -7.27 17.30
C VAL A 338 -10.31 -6.33 17.60
N ARG A 339 -10.32 -5.14 17.05
CA ARG A 339 -11.45 -4.21 17.18
C ARG A 339 -12.77 -4.83 16.70
N GLN A 340 -12.73 -5.53 15.55
CA GLN A 340 -13.93 -6.19 15.02
C GLN A 340 -14.44 -7.29 15.95
N VAL A 341 -13.52 -8.10 16.50
CA VAL A 341 -13.86 -9.17 17.45
C VAL A 341 -14.46 -8.59 18.74
N LEU A 342 -13.80 -7.60 19.34
CA LEU A 342 -14.28 -6.94 20.56
C LEU A 342 -15.67 -6.30 20.37
N ARG A 343 -15.88 -5.63 19.25
CA ARG A 343 -17.17 -5.03 18.92
C ARG A 343 -18.26 -6.08 18.70
N ALA A 344 -17.93 -7.19 18.03
CA ALA A 344 -18.87 -8.29 17.84
C ALA A 344 -19.25 -8.93 19.18
N GLU A 345 -18.29 -9.10 20.08
CA GLU A 345 -18.47 -9.66 21.41
C GLU A 345 -19.31 -8.71 22.30
N LEU A 346 -19.03 -7.39 22.27
CA LEU A 346 -19.86 -6.39 22.97
C LEU A 346 -21.31 -6.47 22.51
N ARG A 347 -21.53 -6.53 21.19
CA ARG A 347 -22.88 -6.65 20.61
C ARG A 347 -23.59 -7.95 21.01
N ALA A 348 -22.86 -9.04 21.10
CA ALA A 348 -23.40 -10.32 21.50
C ALA A 348 -23.76 -10.36 22.99
N ARG A 349 -22.98 -9.70 23.85
CA ARG A 349 -23.22 -9.62 25.28
C ARG A 349 -24.31 -8.61 25.65
N ASP A 350 -24.25 -7.41 25.07
CA ASP A 350 -25.17 -6.31 25.41
C ASP A 350 -25.32 -5.34 24.22
N ARG A 351 -26.28 -5.63 23.36
CA ARG A 351 -26.60 -4.81 22.19
C ARG A 351 -27.10 -3.39 22.56
N ALA A 352 -27.83 -3.30 23.67
CA ALA A 352 -28.34 -2.00 24.12
C ALA A 352 -27.19 -1.10 24.60
N ARG A 353 -26.22 -1.68 25.30
CA ARG A 353 -25.00 -0.98 25.72
C ARG A 353 -24.18 -0.55 24.50
N GLU A 354 -23.98 -1.41 23.49
CA GLU A 354 -23.28 -1.04 22.25
C GLU A 354 -23.96 0.18 21.60
N GLN A 355 -25.29 0.17 21.46
CA GLN A 355 -26.04 1.29 20.89
C GLN A 355 -25.86 2.58 21.70
N ALA A 356 -25.97 2.51 23.03
CA ALA A 356 -25.77 3.66 23.90
C ALA A 356 -24.33 4.26 23.77
N LEU A 357 -23.32 3.40 23.66
CA LEU A 357 -21.94 3.83 23.46
C LEU A 357 -21.74 4.47 22.07
N GLN A 358 -22.41 3.96 21.03
CA GLN A 358 -22.40 4.56 19.69
C GLN A 358 -23.00 5.98 19.71
N VAL A 359 -24.11 6.19 20.42
CA VAL A 359 -24.72 7.52 20.59
C VAL A 359 -23.75 8.47 21.29
N ARG A 360 -23.14 8.07 22.39
CA ARG A 360 -22.15 8.88 23.13
C ARG A 360 -20.93 9.23 22.27
N ALA A 361 -20.45 8.27 21.48
CA ALA A 361 -19.37 8.51 20.53
C ALA A 361 -19.79 9.54 19.47
N ALA A 362 -21.00 9.40 18.92
CA ALA A 362 -21.53 10.35 17.94
C ALA A 362 -21.63 11.78 18.53
N GLU A 363 -22.18 11.92 19.71
CA GLU A 363 -22.34 13.22 20.39
C GLU A 363 -20.99 13.86 20.74
N TRP A 364 -19.98 13.05 21.11
CA TRP A 364 -18.63 13.53 21.35
C TRP A 364 -17.96 14.04 20.06
N PHE A 365 -18.06 13.27 18.97
CA PHE A 365 -17.52 13.66 17.67
C PHE A 365 -18.25 14.89 17.10
N GLU A 366 -19.55 14.98 17.26
CA GLU A 366 -20.35 16.16 16.89
C GLU A 366 -19.86 17.41 17.65
N ALA A 367 -19.67 17.31 18.97
CA ALA A 367 -19.20 18.40 19.82
C ALA A 367 -17.74 18.82 19.51
N THR A 368 -16.91 17.91 19.04
CA THR A 368 -15.51 18.18 18.63
C THR A 368 -15.35 18.58 17.17
N GLY A 369 -16.46 18.66 16.42
CA GLY A 369 -16.48 19.12 15.02
C GLY A 369 -16.16 18.03 14.00
N ASP A 370 -16.00 16.76 14.41
CA ASP A 370 -15.80 15.65 13.47
C ASP A 370 -17.15 15.09 13.01
N THR A 371 -17.78 15.84 12.13
CA THR A 371 -19.14 15.57 11.63
C THR A 371 -19.28 14.18 11.02
N ARG A 372 -18.25 13.72 10.31
CA ARG A 372 -18.33 12.46 9.58
C ARG A 372 -18.23 11.24 10.50
N ARG A 373 -17.36 11.30 11.52
CA ARG A 373 -17.34 10.26 12.56
C ARG A 373 -18.62 10.30 13.39
N ALA A 374 -19.16 11.50 13.69
CA ALA A 374 -20.45 11.62 14.34
C ALA A 374 -21.55 10.93 13.53
N ALA A 375 -21.66 11.22 12.22
CA ALA A 375 -22.62 10.58 11.33
C ALA A 375 -22.45 9.06 11.27
N HIS A 376 -21.21 8.57 11.16
CA HIS A 376 -20.91 7.13 11.21
C HIS A 376 -21.45 6.46 12.49
N HIS A 377 -21.23 7.07 13.64
CA HIS A 377 -21.68 6.54 14.93
C HIS A 377 -23.19 6.64 15.10
N PHE A 378 -23.83 7.72 14.61
CA PHE A 378 -25.30 7.80 14.58
C PHE A 378 -25.92 6.72 13.70
N LEU A 379 -25.35 6.43 12.52
CA LEU A 379 -25.79 5.33 11.67
C LEU A 379 -25.65 3.98 12.38
N ALA A 380 -24.52 3.76 13.04
CA ALA A 380 -24.27 2.54 13.81
C ALA A 380 -25.25 2.38 15.01
N ALA A 381 -25.72 3.51 15.56
CA ALA A 381 -26.75 3.57 16.61
C ALA A 381 -28.20 3.51 16.08
N GLN A 382 -28.38 3.39 14.75
CA GLN A 382 -29.68 3.40 14.07
C GLN A 382 -30.42 4.76 14.17
N GLN A 383 -29.70 5.85 14.42
CA GLN A 383 -30.22 7.22 14.41
C GLN A 383 -30.00 7.88 13.03
N THR A 384 -30.57 7.27 11.98
CA THR A 384 -30.35 7.64 10.58
C THR A 384 -30.70 9.11 10.30
N ASP A 385 -31.77 9.62 10.87
CA ASP A 385 -32.21 11.03 10.64
C ASP A 385 -31.17 12.05 11.14
N ARG A 386 -30.60 11.83 12.32
CA ARG A 386 -29.51 12.71 12.83
C ARG A 386 -28.28 12.66 11.97
N ALA A 387 -27.87 11.45 11.54
CA ALA A 387 -26.71 11.27 10.68
C ALA A 387 -26.86 11.99 9.33
N LEU A 388 -28.05 11.86 8.71
CA LEU A 388 -28.33 12.48 7.40
C LEU A 388 -28.43 14.01 7.50
N ALA A 389 -28.97 14.54 8.58
CA ALA A 389 -29.03 15.99 8.81
C ALA A 389 -27.61 16.58 8.92
N LEU A 390 -26.73 15.93 9.68
CA LEU A 390 -25.33 16.36 9.79
C LEU A 390 -24.59 16.33 8.45
N LEU A 391 -24.77 15.25 7.66
CA LEU A 391 -24.12 15.15 6.34
C LEU A 391 -24.63 16.22 5.38
N GLN A 392 -25.92 16.48 5.36
CA GLN A 392 -26.50 17.51 4.49
C GLN A 392 -25.85 18.88 4.68
N ASP A 393 -25.65 19.29 5.92
CA ASP A 393 -25.20 20.65 6.25
C ASP A 393 -23.66 20.78 6.17
N ARG A 394 -22.90 19.69 6.35
CA ARG A 394 -21.46 19.76 6.57
C ARG A 394 -20.59 19.09 5.50
N VAL A 395 -21.18 18.32 4.59
CA VAL A 395 -20.40 17.48 3.64
C VAL A 395 -19.44 18.29 2.75
N VAL A 396 -19.88 19.44 2.24
CA VAL A 396 -19.03 20.29 1.38
C VAL A 396 -18.03 21.09 2.21
N PRO A 397 -18.46 21.79 3.30
CA PRO A 397 -17.51 22.45 4.21
C PRO A 397 -16.36 21.54 4.67
N ASP A 398 -16.72 20.37 5.19
CA ASP A 398 -15.72 19.43 5.71
C ASP A 398 -14.75 18.96 4.61
N PHE A 399 -15.25 18.72 3.40
CA PHE A 399 -14.39 18.36 2.27
C PHE A 399 -13.38 19.46 1.89
N LEU A 400 -13.74 20.71 2.06
CA LEU A 400 -12.87 21.85 1.74
C LEU A 400 -11.84 22.18 2.83
N HIS A 401 -12.11 21.83 4.08
CA HIS A 401 -11.32 22.25 5.23
C HIS A 401 -10.75 21.11 6.09
N ASP A 402 -11.28 19.88 5.97
CA ASP A 402 -10.76 18.73 6.72
C ASP A 402 -9.63 18.03 5.96
N PRO A 403 -8.39 18.05 6.47
CA PRO A 403 -7.25 17.36 5.86
C PRO A 403 -7.32 15.83 6.01
N GLY A 404 -8.20 15.31 6.86
CA GLY A 404 -8.35 13.88 7.11
C GLY A 404 -8.90 13.11 5.91
N LEU A 405 -8.47 11.85 5.73
CA LEU A 405 -9.21 10.88 4.91
C LEU A 405 -10.19 10.16 5.84
N PRO A 406 -11.47 10.53 5.83
CA PRO A 406 -12.42 9.90 6.73
C PRO A 406 -12.66 8.44 6.36
N ALA A 407 -12.97 7.62 7.36
CA ALA A 407 -13.40 6.25 7.13
C ALA A 407 -14.68 6.22 6.26
N PRO A 408 -14.82 5.24 5.34
CA PRO A 408 -16.04 5.08 4.58
C PRO A 408 -17.26 4.97 5.51
N LEU A 409 -18.36 5.67 5.18
CA LEU A 409 -19.62 5.48 5.90
C LEU A 409 -20.19 4.09 5.59
N ASP A 410 -20.66 3.40 6.62
CA ASP A 410 -21.42 2.16 6.42
C ASP A 410 -22.86 2.49 6.01
N LEU A 411 -23.07 2.54 4.72
CA LEU A 411 -24.38 2.87 4.11
C LEU A 411 -25.26 1.64 3.89
N THR A 412 -24.88 0.46 4.34
CA THR A 412 -25.68 -0.77 4.18
C THR A 412 -26.99 -0.71 4.96
N LEU A 413 -27.05 0.15 5.96
CA LEU A 413 -28.24 0.38 6.79
C LEU A 413 -29.24 1.38 6.19
N ILE A 414 -28.86 2.07 5.12
CA ILE A 414 -29.70 3.11 4.48
C ILE A 414 -30.28 2.55 3.19
N ASN A 415 -31.60 2.53 3.09
CA ASN A 415 -32.28 2.30 1.82
C ASN A 415 -32.47 3.66 1.09
N PRO A 416 -31.71 3.96 0.02
CA PRO A 416 -31.82 5.24 -0.67
C PRO A 416 -33.21 5.48 -1.26
N ALA A 417 -33.95 4.42 -1.62
CA ALA A 417 -35.30 4.55 -2.13
C ALA A 417 -36.30 5.13 -1.09
N SER A 418 -36.03 4.93 0.20
CA SER A 418 -36.86 5.52 1.26
C SER A 418 -36.61 7.02 1.46
N LEU A 419 -35.52 7.57 0.90
CA LEU A 419 -35.15 8.99 1.00
C LEU A 419 -35.64 9.82 -0.20
N VAL A 420 -36.35 9.24 -1.15
CA VAL A 420 -36.88 9.96 -2.33
C VAL A 420 -37.82 11.09 -1.94
N ASP A 421 -38.50 10.95 -0.80
CA ASP A 421 -39.37 11.96 -0.23
C ASP A 421 -38.66 13.06 0.60
N ALA A 422 -37.33 12.87 0.82
CA ALA A 422 -36.41 13.82 1.46
C ALA A 422 -35.21 14.08 0.53
N PRO A 423 -35.42 14.76 -0.62
CA PRO A 423 -34.45 14.89 -1.68
C PRO A 423 -33.17 15.65 -1.25
N ASP A 424 -33.25 16.54 -0.28
CA ASP A 424 -32.15 17.23 0.39
C ASP A 424 -31.22 16.25 1.12
N ARG A 425 -31.77 15.32 1.88
CA ARG A 425 -31.00 14.28 2.60
C ARG A 425 -30.35 13.29 1.63
N LEU A 426 -31.08 12.90 0.58
CA LEU A 426 -30.53 12.00 -0.44
C LEU A 426 -29.41 12.69 -1.25
N LEU A 427 -29.52 14.00 -1.48
CA LEU A 427 -28.47 14.79 -2.12
C LEU A 427 -27.20 14.90 -1.22
N GLY A 428 -27.37 15.18 0.08
CA GLY A 428 -26.27 15.19 1.04
C GLY A 428 -25.51 13.86 1.07
N LEU A 429 -26.25 12.75 1.06
CA LEU A 429 -25.67 11.41 0.99
C LEU A 429 -24.97 11.13 -0.34
N ALA A 430 -25.53 11.56 -1.47
CA ALA A 430 -24.90 11.46 -2.78
C ALA A 430 -23.60 12.28 -2.84
N ALA A 431 -23.62 13.49 -2.26
CA ALA A 431 -22.45 14.36 -2.16
C ALA A 431 -21.33 13.73 -1.32
N ASP A 432 -21.67 13.15 -0.17
CA ASP A 432 -20.68 12.44 0.65
C ASP A 432 -19.99 11.33 -0.13
N LEU A 433 -20.74 10.48 -0.83
CA LEU A 433 -20.20 9.41 -1.65
C LEU A 433 -19.30 9.94 -2.77
N LEU A 434 -19.72 10.98 -3.49
CA LEU A 434 -18.93 11.56 -4.58
C LEU A 434 -17.65 12.23 -4.10
N LEU A 435 -17.73 12.99 -3.03
CA LEU A 435 -16.58 13.75 -2.52
C LEU A 435 -15.54 12.84 -1.85
N TRP A 436 -15.97 11.75 -1.21
CA TRP A 436 -15.08 10.89 -0.43
C TRP A 436 -14.76 9.54 -1.08
N GLY A 437 -15.26 9.25 -2.30
CA GLY A 437 -14.69 8.23 -3.14
C GLY A 437 -15.54 7.03 -3.52
N ASP A 438 -16.87 7.15 -3.54
CA ASP A 438 -17.73 6.16 -4.21
C ASP A 438 -18.56 6.82 -5.31
N ALA A 439 -17.87 7.18 -6.39
CA ALA A 439 -18.47 7.90 -7.51
C ALA A 439 -19.61 7.10 -8.17
N ALA A 440 -19.52 5.78 -8.23
CA ALA A 440 -20.53 4.93 -8.85
C ALA A 440 -21.83 4.95 -8.06
N ARG A 441 -21.76 4.81 -6.73
CA ARG A 441 -22.92 4.86 -5.84
C ARG A 441 -23.50 6.27 -5.77
N GLY A 442 -22.65 7.29 -5.62
CA GLY A 442 -23.06 8.69 -5.62
C GLY A 442 -23.79 9.05 -6.90
N GLY A 443 -23.28 8.64 -8.07
CA GLY A 443 -23.96 8.80 -9.37
C GLY A 443 -25.32 8.13 -9.42
N SER A 444 -25.43 6.89 -8.91
CA SER A 444 -26.71 6.15 -8.86
C SER A 444 -27.76 6.86 -8.00
N TYR A 445 -27.33 7.56 -6.93
CA TYR A 445 -28.24 8.31 -6.08
C TYR A 445 -28.67 9.62 -6.73
N LEU A 446 -27.79 10.30 -7.48
CA LEU A 446 -28.18 11.43 -8.32
C LEU A 446 -29.18 11.01 -9.40
N ASP A 447 -29.00 9.86 -10.05
CA ASP A 447 -29.93 9.31 -11.04
C ASP A 447 -31.30 8.98 -10.41
N LEU A 448 -31.29 8.50 -9.17
CA LEU A 448 -32.53 8.26 -8.42
C LEU A 448 -33.29 9.57 -8.14
N LEU A 449 -32.57 10.61 -7.69
CA LEU A 449 -33.15 11.94 -7.48
C LEU A 449 -33.75 12.54 -8.75
N GLU A 450 -33.02 12.43 -9.87
CA GLU A 450 -33.45 12.94 -11.16
C GLU A 450 -34.73 12.24 -11.66
N ARG A 451 -34.77 10.92 -11.59
CA ARG A 451 -35.91 10.09 -11.98
C ARG A 451 -37.13 10.34 -11.09
N ALA A 452 -36.92 10.64 -9.82
CA ALA A 452 -38.01 10.93 -8.89
C ALA A 452 -38.72 12.25 -9.20
N GLY A 453 -38.07 13.21 -9.83
CA GLY A 453 -38.63 14.49 -10.22
C GLY A 453 -39.12 15.37 -9.05
N LYS A 454 -38.57 15.11 -7.85
CA LYS A 454 -39.04 15.82 -6.61
C LYS A 454 -38.18 17.05 -6.26
N ILE A 455 -37.18 17.38 -7.08
CA ILE A 455 -36.37 18.58 -6.89
C ILE A 455 -37.13 19.76 -7.49
N PRO A 456 -37.53 20.76 -6.68
CA PRO A 456 -38.26 21.92 -7.20
C PRO A 456 -37.39 22.72 -8.15
N ALA A 457 -37.89 23.00 -9.36
CA ALA A 457 -37.19 23.88 -10.29
C ALA A 457 -36.99 25.27 -9.65
N ARG A 458 -35.81 25.88 -9.86
CA ARG A 458 -35.42 27.18 -9.26
C ARG A 458 -35.43 27.17 -7.73
N SER A 459 -34.90 26.11 -7.14
CA SER A 459 -34.65 26.02 -5.69
C SER A 459 -33.15 25.93 -5.41
N PRO A 460 -32.70 26.29 -4.18
CA PRO A 460 -31.29 26.00 -3.77
C PRO A 460 -30.88 24.53 -4.00
N LEU A 461 -31.81 23.62 -3.71
CA LEU A 461 -31.60 22.19 -3.90
C LEU A 461 -31.34 21.84 -5.38
N ALA A 462 -32.00 22.50 -6.35
CA ALA A 462 -31.73 22.29 -7.77
C ALA A 462 -30.33 22.78 -8.17
N ALA A 463 -29.89 23.91 -7.60
CA ALA A 463 -28.52 24.41 -7.83
C ALA A 463 -27.47 23.46 -7.23
N HIS A 464 -27.65 23.00 -5.99
CA HIS A 464 -26.77 22.05 -5.33
C HIS A 464 -26.71 20.69 -6.07
N PHE A 465 -27.86 20.20 -6.55
CA PHE A 465 -27.92 18.99 -7.37
C PHE A 465 -27.09 19.15 -8.65
N ALA A 466 -27.19 20.29 -9.35
CA ALA A 466 -26.40 20.56 -10.55
C ALA A 466 -24.89 20.60 -10.27
N VAL A 467 -24.47 21.15 -9.12
CA VAL A 467 -23.07 21.11 -8.68
C VAL A 467 -22.58 19.66 -8.51
N MET A 468 -23.35 18.82 -7.83
CA MET A 468 -22.98 17.42 -7.62
C MET A 468 -23.02 16.59 -8.91
N ARG A 469 -23.96 16.87 -9.80
CA ARG A 469 -24.01 16.24 -11.14
C ARG A 469 -22.77 16.60 -11.95
N SER A 470 -22.35 17.87 -11.94
CA SER A 470 -21.09 18.31 -12.55
C SER A 470 -19.89 17.60 -11.93
N CYS A 471 -19.81 17.52 -10.61
CA CYS A 471 -18.76 16.80 -9.91
C CYS A 471 -18.68 15.32 -10.35
N HIS A 472 -19.83 14.64 -10.44
CA HIS A 472 -19.91 13.26 -10.93
C HIS A 472 -19.39 13.11 -12.36
N ASP A 473 -19.86 13.98 -13.30
CA ASP A 473 -19.39 13.96 -14.68
C ASP A 473 -17.88 14.15 -14.76
N GLY A 474 -17.31 15.05 -13.95
CA GLY A 474 -15.85 15.28 -13.89
C GLY A 474 -15.09 14.08 -13.36
N VAL A 475 -15.55 13.44 -12.29
CA VAL A 475 -14.92 12.23 -11.72
C VAL A 475 -15.00 11.04 -12.69
N ALA A 476 -16.07 10.96 -13.47
CA ALA A 476 -16.23 9.94 -14.51
C ALA A 476 -15.42 10.20 -15.79
N GLY A 477 -14.79 11.37 -15.93
CA GLY A 477 -13.97 11.73 -17.09
C GLY A 477 -14.74 12.36 -18.25
N HIS A 478 -15.98 12.80 -18.04
CA HIS A 478 -16.80 13.52 -19.04
C HIS A 478 -16.52 15.03 -18.95
N LEU A 479 -15.32 15.47 -19.40
CA LEU A 479 -14.79 16.81 -19.12
C LEU A 479 -15.68 17.94 -19.62
N GLU A 480 -16.05 17.92 -20.91
CA GLU A 480 -16.84 18.97 -21.55
C GLU A 480 -18.24 19.07 -20.92
N LYS A 481 -18.89 17.94 -20.72
CA LYS A 481 -20.20 17.86 -20.05
C LYS A 481 -20.14 18.39 -18.63
N CYS A 482 -19.06 18.09 -17.88
CA CYS A 482 -18.82 18.63 -16.54
C CYS A 482 -18.74 20.16 -16.56
N VAL A 483 -17.97 20.74 -17.50
CA VAL A 483 -17.85 22.20 -17.65
C VAL A 483 -19.23 22.83 -17.93
N ASP A 484 -19.96 22.31 -18.93
CA ASP A 484 -21.28 22.83 -19.29
C ASP A 484 -22.25 22.80 -18.10
N THR A 485 -22.29 21.68 -17.37
CA THR A 485 -23.16 21.52 -16.20
C THR A 485 -22.72 22.44 -15.05
N ALA A 486 -21.41 22.62 -14.81
CA ALA A 486 -20.89 23.53 -13.78
C ALA A 486 -21.23 24.99 -14.07
N LEU A 487 -21.10 25.42 -15.34
CA LEU A 487 -21.45 26.78 -15.75
C LEU A 487 -22.96 27.04 -15.65
N ALA A 488 -23.80 26.05 -16.00
CA ALA A 488 -25.24 26.14 -15.83
C ALA A 488 -25.65 26.22 -14.32
N ALA A 489 -24.95 25.44 -13.45
CA ALA A 489 -25.13 25.51 -12.01
C ALA A 489 -24.78 26.91 -11.47
N ARG A 490 -23.65 27.49 -11.92
CA ARG A 490 -23.21 28.84 -11.57
C ARG A 490 -24.27 29.87 -11.94
N ALA A 491 -24.76 29.84 -13.19
CA ALA A 491 -25.81 30.77 -13.64
C ALA A 491 -27.07 30.69 -12.79
N THR A 492 -27.46 29.48 -12.38
CA THR A 492 -28.61 29.26 -11.48
C THR A 492 -28.36 29.87 -10.11
N GLN A 493 -27.16 29.66 -9.52
CA GLN A 493 -26.80 30.22 -8.21
C GLN A 493 -26.75 31.75 -8.23
N GLU A 494 -26.21 32.36 -9.28
CA GLU A 494 -26.14 33.81 -9.46
C GLU A 494 -27.55 34.42 -9.56
N GLN A 495 -28.47 33.80 -10.32
CA GLN A 495 -29.86 34.21 -10.40
C GLN A 495 -30.56 34.17 -9.05
N MET A 496 -30.24 33.19 -8.22
CA MET A 496 -30.82 33.02 -6.88
C MET A 496 -30.04 33.78 -5.79
N ARG A 497 -28.91 34.39 -6.12
CA ARG A 497 -27.98 35.04 -5.17
C ARG A 497 -27.51 34.12 -4.06
N LEU A 498 -27.23 32.85 -4.36
CA LEU A 498 -26.68 31.91 -3.41
C LEU A 498 -25.19 32.19 -3.22
N THR A 499 -24.75 32.22 -1.95
CA THR A 499 -23.35 32.45 -1.55
C THR A 499 -22.87 31.38 -0.56
N ASP A 500 -23.50 30.21 -0.63
CA ASP A 500 -23.16 29.10 0.23
C ASP A 500 -21.88 28.36 -0.22
N GLU A 501 -21.43 27.40 0.57
CA GLU A 501 -20.20 26.63 0.31
C GLU A 501 -20.32 25.68 -0.89
N TRP A 502 -21.55 25.27 -1.28
CA TRP A 502 -21.81 24.55 -2.51
C TRP A 502 -21.45 25.40 -3.73
N SER A 503 -21.67 26.71 -3.66
CA SER A 503 -21.27 27.66 -4.67
C SER A 503 -19.74 27.76 -4.79
N ALA A 504 -19.03 27.65 -3.66
CA ALA A 504 -17.58 27.68 -3.60
C ALA A 504 -16.92 26.46 -4.24
N ALA A 505 -17.62 25.35 -4.44
CA ALA A 505 -17.11 24.14 -5.08
C ALA A 505 -16.99 24.29 -6.62
N ILE A 506 -17.79 25.17 -7.26
CA ILE A 506 -17.80 25.29 -8.72
C ILE A 506 -16.44 25.70 -9.30
N PRO A 507 -15.74 26.75 -8.80
CA PRO A 507 -14.43 27.09 -9.29
C PRO A 507 -13.43 25.95 -9.20
N LEU A 508 -13.49 25.13 -8.14
CA LEU A 508 -12.58 23.99 -7.93
C LEU A 508 -12.81 22.87 -8.95
N ILE A 509 -14.08 22.59 -9.28
CA ILE A 509 -14.46 21.65 -10.33
C ILE A 509 -13.93 22.15 -11.66
N LEU A 510 -14.18 23.41 -12.01
CA LEU A 510 -13.76 24.01 -13.28
C LEU A 510 -12.24 24.09 -13.42
N ILE A 511 -11.49 24.46 -12.38
CA ILE A 511 -10.03 24.46 -12.36
C ILE A 511 -9.50 23.09 -12.84
N ARG A 512 -9.98 22.00 -12.25
CA ARG A 512 -9.54 20.66 -12.64
C ARG A 512 -9.92 20.28 -14.07
N MET A 513 -11.11 20.65 -14.52
CA MET A 513 -11.56 20.33 -15.88
C MET A 513 -10.75 21.11 -16.91
N TYR A 514 -10.53 22.42 -16.72
CA TYR A 514 -9.71 23.24 -17.60
C TYR A 514 -8.24 22.79 -17.60
N THR A 515 -7.71 22.30 -16.47
CA THR A 515 -6.39 21.66 -16.41
C THR A 515 -6.32 20.45 -17.34
N CYS A 516 -7.32 19.56 -17.27
CA CYS A 516 -7.36 18.35 -18.11
C CYS A 516 -7.58 18.67 -19.60
N LEU A 517 -8.34 19.72 -19.90
CA LEU A 517 -8.61 20.21 -21.26
C LEU A 517 -7.44 21.03 -21.84
N GLY A 518 -6.51 21.51 -20.99
CA GLY A 518 -5.40 22.39 -21.41
C GLY A 518 -5.80 23.84 -21.66
N ASP A 519 -6.98 24.29 -21.16
CA ASP A 519 -7.43 25.68 -21.26
C ASP A 519 -6.86 26.53 -20.12
N ILE A 520 -5.59 26.93 -20.26
CA ILE A 520 -4.86 27.71 -19.25
C ILE A 520 -5.56 29.06 -18.96
N PRO A 521 -6.03 29.84 -19.96
CA PRO A 521 -6.72 31.09 -19.68
C PRO A 521 -8.00 30.93 -18.83
N ALA A 522 -8.77 29.86 -19.06
CA ALA A 522 -9.94 29.56 -18.27
C ALA A 522 -9.57 29.10 -16.84
N LEU A 523 -8.56 28.26 -16.73
CA LEU A 523 -8.00 27.84 -15.43
C LEU A 523 -7.60 29.05 -14.59
N GLU A 524 -6.86 30.01 -15.15
CA GLU A 524 -6.39 31.20 -14.42
C GLU A 524 -7.53 32.10 -13.93
N ARG A 525 -8.59 32.25 -14.72
CA ARG A 525 -9.79 32.99 -14.29
C ARG A 525 -10.46 32.34 -13.06
N GLU A 526 -10.63 31.01 -13.09
CA GLU A 526 -11.22 30.27 -11.98
C GLU A 526 -10.30 30.25 -10.75
N ALA A 527 -8.98 30.12 -10.96
CA ALA A 527 -7.99 30.19 -9.90
C ALA A 527 -8.02 31.53 -9.16
N ALA A 528 -8.11 32.65 -9.89
CA ALA A 528 -8.25 33.96 -9.30
C ALA A 528 -9.54 34.08 -8.45
N THR A 529 -10.66 33.53 -8.94
CA THR A 529 -11.93 33.50 -8.23
C THR A 529 -11.82 32.68 -6.94
N ALA A 530 -11.22 31.47 -7.00
CA ALA A 530 -11.05 30.61 -5.86
C ALA A 530 -10.16 31.21 -4.76
N LEU A 531 -9.08 31.90 -5.15
CA LEU A 531 -8.14 32.54 -4.21
C LEU A 531 -8.65 33.87 -3.64
N ALA A 532 -9.60 34.52 -4.28
CA ALA A 532 -10.23 35.75 -3.77
C ALA A 532 -11.32 35.48 -2.72
N ALA A 533 -11.71 34.23 -2.51
CA ALA A 533 -12.76 33.85 -1.58
C ALA A 533 -12.32 34.07 -0.11
N PRO A 534 -13.22 34.53 0.80
CA PRO A 534 -12.88 34.82 2.20
C PRO A 534 -12.38 33.60 2.99
N ASP A 535 -12.76 32.40 2.59
CA ASP A 535 -12.47 31.12 3.22
C ASP A 535 -11.19 30.46 2.70
N VAL A 536 -10.33 31.22 2.01
CA VAL A 536 -9.11 30.66 1.41
C VAL A 536 -8.07 30.23 2.43
N ALA A 537 -8.00 30.92 3.59
CA ALA A 537 -7.08 30.59 4.65
C ALA A 537 -7.37 29.17 5.19
N ASP A 538 -6.31 28.37 5.29
CA ASP A 538 -6.37 26.98 5.77
C ASP A 538 -7.28 26.03 4.96
N SER A 539 -7.68 26.41 3.76
CA SER A 539 -8.48 25.59 2.86
C SER A 539 -7.63 24.81 1.85
N VAL A 540 -8.21 23.77 1.33
CA VAL A 540 -7.63 22.93 0.25
C VAL A 540 -7.33 23.71 -1.04
N LYS A 541 -7.90 24.91 -1.20
CA LYS A 541 -7.64 25.82 -2.36
C LYS A 541 -6.17 26.17 -2.48
N LEU A 542 -5.46 26.30 -1.32
CA LEU A 542 -4.02 26.57 -1.29
C LEU A 542 -3.16 25.39 -1.77
N VAL A 543 -3.73 24.23 -1.91
CA VAL A 543 -3.08 23.03 -2.48
C VAL A 543 -3.51 22.81 -3.92
N LEU A 544 -4.83 22.88 -4.18
CA LEU A 544 -5.41 22.62 -5.50
C LEU A 544 -4.89 23.61 -6.55
N VAL A 545 -4.95 24.93 -6.27
CA VAL A 545 -4.65 25.95 -7.30
C VAL A 545 -3.20 25.83 -7.78
N PRO A 546 -2.17 25.87 -6.90
CA PRO A 546 -0.80 25.69 -7.36
C PRO A 546 -0.55 24.29 -7.95
N GLY A 547 -1.22 23.23 -7.47
CA GLY A 547 -1.13 21.89 -8.04
C GLY A 547 -1.68 21.82 -9.48
N ALA A 548 -2.83 22.42 -9.74
CA ALA A 548 -3.43 22.51 -11.07
C ALA A 548 -2.58 23.33 -12.04
N ARG A 549 -2.04 24.48 -11.58
CA ARG A 549 -1.08 25.28 -12.36
C ARG A 549 0.18 24.48 -12.70
N ALA A 550 0.75 23.79 -11.71
CA ALA A 550 1.92 22.95 -11.93
C ALA A 550 1.66 21.90 -13.01
N LEU A 551 0.49 21.25 -13.00
CA LEU A 551 0.11 20.23 -13.98
C LEU A 551 -0.08 20.85 -15.38
N ALA A 552 -0.73 22.01 -15.47
CA ALA A 552 -0.92 22.72 -16.73
C ALA A 552 0.44 23.14 -17.34
N TRP A 553 1.37 23.65 -16.53
CA TRP A 553 2.73 23.99 -16.98
C TRP A 553 3.56 22.76 -17.35
N PHE A 554 3.44 21.69 -16.61
CA PHE A 554 4.10 20.41 -16.93
C PHE A 554 3.62 19.85 -18.27
N ASP A 555 2.31 19.83 -18.52
CA ASP A 555 1.71 19.35 -19.77
C ASP A 555 2.06 20.25 -20.95
N SER A 556 2.16 21.57 -20.74
CA SER A 556 2.62 22.52 -21.74
C SER A 556 4.14 22.49 -21.97
N GLY A 557 4.92 21.83 -21.10
CA GLY A 557 6.37 21.68 -21.23
C GLY A 557 7.18 22.82 -20.60
N GLN A 558 6.62 23.55 -19.65
CA GLN A 558 7.29 24.57 -18.83
C GLN A 558 7.72 23.93 -17.51
N LEU A 559 8.82 23.13 -17.55
CA LEU A 559 9.18 22.27 -16.42
C LEU A 559 9.71 23.04 -15.21
N ALA A 560 10.33 24.21 -15.39
CA ALA A 560 10.84 25.03 -14.30
C ALA A 560 9.67 25.61 -13.48
N GLU A 561 8.71 26.23 -14.15
CA GLU A 561 7.50 26.79 -13.55
C GLU A 561 6.64 25.68 -12.88
N ALA A 562 6.57 24.52 -13.54
CA ALA A 562 5.88 23.35 -12.99
C ALA A 562 6.52 22.85 -11.70
N ALA A 563 7.87 22.86 -11.62
CA ALA A 563 8.60 22.43 -10.44
C ALA A 563 8.38 23.38 -9.25
N ASP A 564 8.44 24.69 -9.49
CA ASP A 564 8.23 25.72 -8.47
C ASP A 564 6.79 25.63 -7.89
N ALA A 565 5.79 25.54 -8.77
CA ALA A 565 4.40 25.45 -8.35
C ALA A 565 4.09 24.12 -7.64
N ALA A 566 4.63 23.00 -8.12
CA ALA A 566 4.44 21.70 -7.46
C ALA A 566 5.11 21.68 -6.09
N GLY A 567 6.31 22.27 -5.95
CA GLY A 567 7.00 22.42 -4.67
C GLY A 567 6.22 23.28 -3.69
N ALA A 568 5.64 24.38 -4.14
CA ALA A 568 4.78 25.24 -3.33
C ALA A 568 3.51 24.49 -2.88
N ALA A 569 2.85 23.74 -3.78
CA ALA A 569 1.68 22.94 -3.45
C ALA A 569 1.98 21.85 -2.41
N ASP A 570 3.10 21.12 -2.56
CA ASP A 570 3.53 20.09 -1.62
C ASP A 570 3.89 20.68 -0.25
N GLY A 571 4.57 21.84 -0.21
CA GLY A 571 4.83 22.57 1.01
C GLY A 571 3.56 22.99 1.76
N GLN A 572 2.56 23.50 1.04
CA GLN A 572 1.24 23.84 1.60
C GLN A 572 0.48 22.58 2.06
N ALA A 573 0.49 21.51 1.25
CA ALA A 573 -0.17 20.27 1.61
C ALA A 573 0.39 19.68 2.91
N ARG A 574 1.72 19.73 3.11
CA ARG A 574 2.36 19.30 4.37
C ARG A 574 1.99 20.20 5.53
N ARG A 575 2.06 21.54 5.36
CA ARG A 575 1.74 22.50 6.40
C ARG A 575 0.31 22.38 6.90
N LEU A 576 -0.64 22.16 5.99
CA LEU A 576 -2.07 22.11 6.27
C LEU A 576 -2.60 20.69 6.52
N GLY A 577 -1.74 19.66 6.45
CA GLY A 577 -2.14 18.26 6.63
C GLY A 577 -2.79 17.59 5.41
N PHE A 578 -2.91 18.27 4.26
CA PHE A 578 -3.56 17.76 3.05
C PHE A 578 -2.71 16.80 2.19
N SER A 579 -1.56 16.31 2.67
CA SER A 579 -0.65 15.46 1.88
C SER A 579 -1.26 14.15 1.41
N ARG A 580 -2.34 13.68 2.02
CA ARG A 580 -3.11 12.49 1.63
C ARG A 580 -4.48 12.83 1.06
N HIS A 581 -4.81 14.09 0.96
CA HIS A 581 -6.07 14.54 0.40
C HIS A 581 -6.08 14.38 -1.13
N PHE A 582 -7.25 14.20 -1.71
CA PHE A 582 -7.43 14.02 -3.15
C PHE A 582 -6.80 15.15 -3.99
N PHE A 583 -6.84 16.39 -3.52
CA PHE A 583 -6.24 17.52 -4.25
C PHE A 583 -4.71 17.59 -4.21
N ALA A 584 -4.05 16.72 -3.44
CA ALA A 584 -2.60 16.54 -3.53
C ALA A 584 -2.16 15.78 -4.79
N VAL A 585 -3.07 15.09 -5.46
CA VAL A 585 -2.79 14.24 -6.63
C VAL A 585 -2.09 15.01 -7.74
N ASP A 586 -2.52 16.24 -8.05
CA ASP A 586 -2.02 16.98 -9.21
C ASP A 586 -0.54 17.34 -9.06
N HIS A 587 -0.12 17.93 -7.92
CA HIS A 587 1.30 18.24 -7.70
C HIS A 587 2.17 16.98 -7.51
N LEU A 588 1.65 15.91 -6.92
CA LEU A 588 2.38 14.64 -6.79
C LEU A 588 2.66 14.01 -8.17
N ARG A 589 1.69 14.06 -9.10
CA ARG A 589 1.88 13.62 -10.48
C ARG A 589 2.95 14.44 -11.20
N VAL A 590 2.95 15.76 -11.00
CA VAL A 590 3.99 16.65 -11.57
C VAL A 590 5.36 16.29 -11.00
N LEU A 591 5.50 16.13 -9.69
CA LEU A 591 6.76 15.74 -9.06
C LEU A 591 7.25 14.38 -9.57
N SER A 592 6.35 13.40 -9.78
CA SER A 592 6.66 12.11 -10.41
C SER A 592 7.14 12.29 -11.84
N GLY A 593 6.44 13.09 -12.66
CA GLY A 593 6.83 13.38 -14.04
C GLY A 593 8.18 14.09 -14.15
N LEU A 594 8.49 15.02 -13.24
CA LEU A 594 9.79 15.70 -13.16
C LEU A 594 10.92 14.73 -12.76
N ALA A 595 10.65 13.80 -11.84
CA ALA A 595 11.59 12.73 -11.49
C ALA A 595 11.83 11.80 -12.69
N LEU A 596 10.78 11.45 -13.44
CA LEU A 596 10.89 10.68 -14.69
C LEU A 596 11.75 11.41 -15.73
N GLU A 597 11.54 12.73 -15.92
CA GLU A 597 12.39 13.51 -16.85
C GLU A 597 13.86 13.47 -16.44
N ARG A 598 14.18 13.47 -15.15
CA ARG A 598 15.54 13.35 -14.61
C ARG A 598 16.08 11.93 -14.57
N ARG A 599 15.28 10.94 -14.98
CA ARG A 599 15.57 9.50 -14.90
C ARG A 599 15.74 8.97 -13.45
N ASP A 600 15.21 9.66 -12.47
CA ASP A 600 15.05 9.15 -11.11
C ASP A 600 13.76 8.32 -11.02
N LEU A 601 13.89 7.08 -11.52
CA LEU A 601 12.75 6.18 -11.70
C LEU A 601 12.19 5.67 -10.38
N ASP A 602 12.99 5.57 -9.33
CA ASP A 602 12.55 5.09 -8.02
C ASP A 602 11.70 6.16 -7.32
N THR A 603 12.13 7.43 -7.35
CA THR A 603 11.32 8.54 -6.85
C THR A 603 10.03 8.71 -7.66
N ALA A 604 10.10 8.57 -8.99
CA ALA A 604 8.92 8.65 -9.85
C ALA A 604 7.89 7.58 -9.51
N GLU A 605 8.31 6.33 -9.35
CA GLU A 605 7.45 5.21 -8.99
C GLU A 605 6.84 5.39 -7.60
N HIS A 606 7.65 5.71 -6.60
CA HIS A 606 7.17 5.97 -5.24
C HIS A 606 6.08 7.07 -5.19
N LEU A 607 6.27 8.17 -5.90
CA LEU A 607 5.28 9.25 -5.96
C LEU A 607 4.00 8.80 -6.68
N THR A 608 4.12 8.03 -7.77
CA THR A 608 2.96 7.49 -8.49
C THR A 608 2.19 6.46 -7.65
N GLU A 609 2.87 5.61 -6.89
CA GLU A 609 2.22 4.70 -5.94
C GLU A 609 1.45 5.47 -4.85
N ARG A 610 2.01 6.57 -4.34
CA ARG A 610 1.29 7.45 -3.42
C ARG A 610 0.02 8.02 -4.08
N VAL A 611 0.08 8.47 -5.33
CA VAL A 611 -1.11 8.93 -6.07
C VAL A 611 -2.14 7.81 -6.19
N LEU A 612 -1.73 6.61 -6.59
CA LEU A 612 -2.63 5.47 -6.72
C LEU A 612 -3.27 5.09 -5.38
N SER A 613 -2.52 5.13 -4.28
CA SER A 613 -3.07 4.86 -2.93
C SER A 613 -4.19 5.84 -2.52
N ILE A 614 -4.18 7.06 -3.06
CA ILE A 614 -5.21 8.07 -2.83
C ILE A 614 -6.43 7.86 -3.75
N THR A 615 -6.21 7.38 -4.99
CA THR A 615 -7.20 7.44 -6.08
C THR A 615 -7.83 6.10 -6.44
N GLU A 616 -7.16 4.98 -6.17
CA GLU A 616 -7.57 3.64 -6.58
C GLU A 616 -8.98 3.30 -6.08
N GLN A 617 -9.86 2.88 -7.00
CA GLN A 617 -11.28 2.55 -6.78
C GLN A 617 -12.15 3.69 -6.23
N ARG A 618 -11.60 4.91 -6.10
CA ARG A 618 -12.30 6.06 -5.51
C ARG A 618 -12.48 7.21 -6.49
N ARG A 619 -11.49 7.42 -7.37
CA ARG A 619 -11.42 8.59 -8.28
C ARG A 619 -11.05 8.16 -9.69
N PRO A 620 -12.00 7.61 -10.47
CA PRO A 620 -11.73 7.02 -11.79
C PRO A 620 -10.87 7.88 -12.70
N LEU A 621 -11.17 9.16 -12.87
CA LEU A 621 -10.35 10.05 -13.70
C LEU A 621 -8.90 10.17 -13.21
N SER A 622 -8.71 10.34 -11.90
CA SER A 622 -7.35 10.52 -11.34
C SER A 622 -6.57 9.20 -11.33
N GLU A 623 -7.25 8.08 -11.09
CA GLU A 623 -6.69 6.74 -11.20
C GLU A 623 -6.25 6.43 -12.64
N PHE A 624 -7.09 6.74 -13.63
CA PHE A 624 -6.77 6.62 -15.05
C PHE A 624 -5.47 7.36 -15.39
N LEU A 625 -5.37 8.62 -14.98
CA LEU A 625 -4.18 9.44 -15.27
C LEU A 625 -2.94 8.91 -14.56
N ALA A 626 -3.04 8.46 -13.31
CA ALA A 626 -1.94 7.86 -12.56
C ALA A 626 -1.47 6.51 -13.15
N LEU A 627 -2.38 5.72 -13.70
CA LEU A 627 -2.04 4.49 -14.41
C LEU A 627 -1.26 4.80 -15.70
N LEU A 628 -1.59 5.87 -16.42
CA LEU A 628 -0.80 6.33 -17.56
C LEU A 628 0.59 6.79 -17.14
N ASP A 629 0.72 7.52 -16.02
CA ASP A 629 2.02 7.93 -15.47
C ASP A 629 2.87 6.69 -15.09
N ARG A 630 2.28 5.68 -14.45
CA ARG A 630 2.94 4.40 -14.12
C ARG A 630 3.42 3.67 -15.36
N ALA A 631 2.61 3.63 -16.40
CA ALA A 631 2.99 2.99 -17.67
C ALA A 631 4.22 3.66 -18.31
N GLN A 632 4.36 5.00 -18.20
CA GLN A 632 5.55 5.70 -18.69
C GLN A 632 6.80 5.33 -17.89
N ILE A 633 6.69 5.21 -16.57
CA ILE A 633 7.80 4.82 -15.69
C ILE A 633 8.25 3.39 -16.00
N TRP A 634 7.31 2.45 -16.15
CA TRP A 634 7.62 1.06 -16.51
C TRP A 634 8.24 0.95 -17.91
N ALA A 635 7.75 1.73 -18.86
CA ALA A 635 8.38 1.82 -20.19
C ALA A 635 9.83 2.34 -20.09
N ALA A 636 10.07 3.34 -19.24
CA ALA A 636 11.41 3.87 -19.00
C ALA A 636 12.35 2.87 -18.29
N ARG A 637 11.82 1.91 -17.52
CA ARG A 637 12.55 0.76 -16.95
C ARG A 637 12.75 -0.39 -17.95
N GLY A 638 12.18 -0.31 -19.14
CA GLY A 638 12.23 -1.37 -20.15
C GLY A 638 11.13 -2.44 -20.01
N GLN A 639 10.21 -2.29 -19.07
CA GLN A 639 9.06 -3.18 -18.83
C GLN A 639 7.89 -2.84 -19.78
N VAL A 640 8.14 -2.86 -21.09
CA VAL A 640 7.21 -2.34 -22.12
C VAL A 640 5.90 -3.14 -22.18
N ARG A 641 5.93 -4.45 -21.92
CA ARG A 641 4.72 -5.30 -21.94
C ARG A 641 3.79 -4.99 -20.78
N ASP A 642 4.36 -4.80 -19.58
CA ASP A 642 3.59 -4.45 -18.37
C ASP A 642 3.02 -3.03 -18.49
N ALA A 643 3.81 -2.10 -19.05
CA ALA A 643 3.35 -0.76 -19.39
C ALA A 643 2.15 -0.80 -20.36
N LEU A 644 2.20 -1.62 -21.42
CA LEU A 644 1.11 -1.76 -22.38
C LEU A 644 -0.15 -2.36 -21.71
N ALA A 645 0.01 -3.40 -20.90
CA ALA A 645 -1.10 -3.98 -20.14
C ALA A 645 -1.75 -2.96 -19.21
N THR A 646 -0.94 -2.09 -18.57
CA THR A 646 -1.42 -1.02 -17.69
C THR A 646 -2.22 0.03 -18.45
N VAL A 647 -1.79 0.46 -19.65
CA VAL A 647 -2.54 1.41 -20.48
C VAL A 647 -3.89 0.81 -20.92
N VAL A 648 -3.91 -0.47 -21.29
CA VAL A 648 -5.16 -1.18 -21.65
C VAL A 648 -6.10 -1.27 -20.45
N ALA A 649 -5.59 -1.60 -19.27
CA ALA A 649 -6.37 -1.65 -18.04
C ALA A 649 -6.91 -0.26 -17.65
N ALA A 650 -6.13 0.80 -17.80
CA ALA A 650 -6.54 2.17 -17.50
C ALA A 650 -7.83 2.57 -18.23
N ARG A 651 -8.02 2.15 -19.48
CA ARG A 651 -9.24 2.45 -20.25
C ARG A 651 -10.51 1.88 -19.61
N GLN A 652 -10.40 0.80 -18.85
CA GLN A 652 -11.54 0.19 -18.17
C GLN A 652 -12.01 0.98 -16.94
N VAL A 653 -11.12 1.84 -16.42
CA VAL A 653 -11.42 2.67 -15.22
C VAL A 653 -12.38 3.81 -15.58
N VAL A 654 -12.33 4.35 -16.80
CA VAL A 654 -13.14 5.49 -17.26
C VAL A 654 -13.92 5.15 -18.55
N PRO A 655 -14.89 4.26 -18.51
CA PRO A 655 -15.68 3.91 -19.69
C PRO A 655 -16.44 5.15 -20.18
N GLY A 656 -16.31 5.49 -21.48
CA GLY A 656 -17.00 6.63 -22.06
C GLY A 656 -16.36 8.00 -21.76
N ALA A 657 -15.11 8.04 -21.30
CA ALA A 657 -14.38 9.28 -21.06
C ALA A 657 -14.27 10.18 -22.29
N SER A 658 -14.06 11.47 -22.07
CA SER A 658 -13.85 12.48 -23.11
C SER A 658 -12.73 12.12 -24.08
N ALA A 659 -12.90 12.51 -25.34
CA ALA A 659 -11.97 12.18 -26.43
C ALA A 659 -10.52 12.62 -26.12
N VAL A 660 -10.35 13.74 -25.42
CA VAL A 660 -9.03 14.26 -25.00
C VAL A 660 -8.31 13.28 -24.07
N LEU A 661 -9.00 12.66 -23.15
CA LEU A 661 -8.44 11.65 -22.23
C LEU A 661 -8.11 10.36 -22.96
N LEU A 662 -9.02 9.87 -23.81
CA LEU A 662 -8.79 8.66 -24.59
C LEU A 662 -7.63 8.82 -25.55
N ALA A 663 -7.45 10.01 -26.14
CA ALA A 663 -6.32 10.31 -27.01
C ALA A 663 -4.96 10.20 -26.27
N ARG A 664 -4.88 10.57 -24.99
CA ARG A 664 -3.66 10.36 -24.17
C ARG A 664 -3.30 8.87 -24.05
N ALA A 665 -4.30 8.00 -23.81
CA ALA A 665 -4.08 6.56 -23.74
C ALA A 665 -3.76 5.97 -25.13
N ASP A 666 -4.43 6.44 -26.21
CA ASP A 666 -4.17 6.01 -27.58
C ASP A 666 -2.73 6.35 -28.01
N GLU A 667 -2.23 7.53 -27.65
CA GLU A 667 -0.85 7.94 -27.93
C GLU A 667 0.16 7.05 -27.18
N GLN A 668 -0.03 6.83 -25.89
CA GLN A 668 0.87 5.98 -25.11
C GLN A 668 0.86 4.53 -25.61
N GLU A 669 -0.32 3.97 -25.89
CA GLU A 669 -0.44 2.63 -26.46
C GLU A 669 0.30 2.54 -27.80
N ALA A 670 0.13 3.54 -28.68
CA ALA A 670 0.81 3.58 -29.96
C ALA A 670 2.33 3.60 -29.80
N LEU A 671 2.87 4.41 -28.88
CA LEU A 671 4.31 4.48 -28.62
C LEU A 671 4.87 3.17 -28.05
N LEU A 672 4.16 2.54 -27.14
CA LEU A 672 4.55 1.24 -26.56
C LEU A 672 4.52 0.12 -27.61
N ARG A 673 3.47 0.06 -28.46
CA ARG A 673 3.40 -0.89 -29.57
C ARG A 673 4.50 -0.66 -30.59
N LEU A 674 4.82 0.61 -30.89
CA LEU A 674 5.92 0.97 -31.79
C LEU A 674 7.28 0.49 -31.24
N SER A 675 7.53 0.64 -29.95
CA SER A 675 8.75 0.14 -29.32
C SER A 675 8.85 -1.39 -29.32
N LEU A 676 7.71 -2.10 -29.43
CA LEU A 676 7.65 -3.56 -29.61
C LEU A 676 7.78 -3.98 -31.09
N GLY A 677 7.89 -3.01 -32.02
CA GLY A 677 8.06 -3.25 -33.47
C GLY A 677 6.76 -3.43 -34.23
N ASP A 678 5.60 -3.14 -33.60
CA ASP A 678 4.32 -3.10 -34.32
C ASP A 678 4.20 -1.74 -35.04
N LEU A 679 4.08 -1.76 -36.36
CA LEU A 679 3.92 -0.54 -37.17
C LEU A 679 2.46 -0.29 -37.58
N ARG A 680 1.62 -1.32 -37.51
CA ARG A 680 0.23 -1.25 -38.01
C ARG A 680 -0.72 -0.62 -36.99
N SER A 681 -0.75 -1.15 -35.77
CA SER A 681 -1.67 -0.66 -34.73
C SER A 681 -1.42 0.82 -34.37
N PRO A 682 -0.16 1.31 -34.25
CA PRO A 682 0.10 2.73 -34.05
C PRO A 682 -0.44 3.64 -35.18
N ALA A 683 -0.40 3.18 -36.44
CA ALA A 683 -0.94 3.93 -37.57
C ALA A 683 -2.49 4.05 -37.51
N GLU A 684 -3.18 2.98 -37.07
CA GLU A 684 -4.61 3.00 -36.83
C GLU A 684 -4.99 3.93 -35.66
N LEU A 685 -4.24 3.88 -34.55
CA LEU A 685 -4.44 4.76 -33.38
C LEU A 685 -4.15 6.24 -33.70
N ALA A 686 -3.21 6.52 -34.59
CA ALA A 686 -2.89 7.88 -35.00
C ALA A 686 -4.11 8.66 -35.54
N GLY A 687 -5.07 7.96 -36.16
CA GLY A 687 -6.32 8.56 -36.67
C GLY A 687 -7.19 9.19 -35.57
N ARG A 688 -7.04 8.77 -34.32
CA ARG A 688 -7.83 9.25 -33.17
C ARG A 688 -7.18 10.43 -32.43
N LEU A 689 -5.91 10.75 -32.75
CA LEU A 689 -5.16 11.79 -32.06
C LEU A 689 -5.44 13.18 -32.65
N PRO A 690 -5.28 14.25 -31.84
CA PRO A 690 -5.25 15.63 -32.32
C PRO A 690 -4.19 15.80 -33.39
N ALA A 691 -4.40 16.76 -34.32
CA ALA A 691 -3.59 16.93 -35.53
C ALA A 691 -2.08 17.02 -35.26
N ALA A 692 -1.65 17.77 -34.24
CA ALA A 692 -0.24 17.94 -33.89
C ALA A 692 0.38 16.61 -33.41
N ARG A 693 -0.26 15.91 -32.46
CA ARG A 693 0.17 14.62 -31.90
C ARG A 693 0.17 13.50 -32.95
N ARG A 694 -0.85 13.48 -33.81
CA ARG A 694 -0.93 12.53 -34.94
C ARG A 694 0.28 12.66 -35.86
N ARG A 695 0.70 13.88 -36.19
CA ARG A 695 1.86 14.13 -37.07
C ARG A 695 3.17 13.66 -36.44
N LEU A 696 3.37 13.95 -35.17
CA LEU A 696 4.55 13.47 -34.42
C LEU A 696 4.61 11.93 -34.38
N LEU A 697 3.47 11.27 -34.15
CA LEU A 697 3.39 9.81 -34.15
C LEU A 697 3.64 9.22 -35.55
N LEU A 698 3.05 9.79 -36.61
CA LEU A 698 3.31 9.34 -37.97
C LEU A 698 4.78 9.49 -38.36
N ALA A 699 5.44 10.58 -37.95
CA ALA A 699 6.87 10.78 -38.16
C ALA A 699 7.70 9.72 -37.39
N LYS A 700 7.33 9.35 -36.19
CA LYS A 700 7.97 8.26 -35.42
C LYS A 700 7.78 6.90 -36.12
N ILE A 701 6.58 6.61 -36.63
CA ILE A 701 6.28 5.39 -37.40
C ILE A 701 7.13 5.35 -38.68
N ALA A 702 7.19 6.44 -39.44
CA ALA A 702 8.00 6.56 -40.66
C ALA A 702 9.49 6.31 -40.36
N LEU A 703 10.00 6.89 -39.28
CA LEU A 703 11.39 6.67 -38.83
C LEU A 703 11.66 5.21 -38.47
N ALA A 704 10.76 4.57 -37.70
CA ALA A 704 10.85 3.15 -37.33
C ALA A 704 10.72 2.21 -38.52
N ALA A 705 9.96 2.60 -39.55
CA ALA A 705 9.80 1.84 -40.80
C ALA A 705 10.97 2.03 -41.80
N GLY A 706 11.96 2.88 -41.50
CA GLY A 706 13.06 3.21 -42.38
C GLY A 706 12.71 4.22 -43.50
N HIS A 707 11.54 4.84 -43.44
CA HIS A 707 11.07 5.81 -44.42
C HIS A 707 11.57 7.25 -44.07
N HIS A 708 12.89 7.42 -43.95
CA HIS A 708 13.51 8.65 -43.40
C HIS A 708 13.18 9.92 -44.22
N HIS A 709 12.88 9.78 -45.52
CA HIS A 709 12.49 10.91 -46.40
C HIS A 709 11.09 11.43 -46.11
N ALA A 710 10.16 10.57 -45.57
CA ALA A 710 8.78 10.96 -45.29
C ALA A 710 8.67 11.74 -43.96
N VAL A 711 9.68 11.64 -43.07
CA VAL A 711 9.65 12.28 -41.73
C VAL A 711 9.46 13.81 -41.82
N PRO A 712 10.23 14.57 -42.64
CA PRO A 712 10.03 16.00 -42.77
C PRO A 712 8.63 16.36 -43.30
N GLU A 713 8.08 15.57 -44.22
CA GLU A 713 6.74 15.82 -44.82
C GLU A 713 5.65 15.76 -43.74
N HIS A 714 5.70 14.76 -42.89
CA HIS A 714 4.78 14.64 -41.74
C HIS A 714 4.89 15.84 -40.79
N LEU A 715 6.10 16.40 -40.62
CA LEU A 715 6.40 17.46 -39.65
C LEU A 715 6.27 18.89 -40.17
N GLN A 716 6.28 19.10 -41.51
CA GLN A 716 6.16 20.44 -42.11
C GLN A 716 4.78 21.07 -42.01
N ALA A 717 3.74 20.27 -41.91
CA ALA A 717 2.34 20.71 -41.93
C ALA A 717 1.83 21.26 -40.55
N ALA A 718 2.67 21.36 -39.50
CA ALA A 718 2.30 21.98 -38.24
C ALA A 718 2.72 23.45 -38.21
N ALA A 719 1.76 24.36 -37.97
CA ALA A 719 2.11 25.73 -37.72
C ALA A 719 2.97 25.85 -36.44
N PRO A 720 3.99 26.76 -36.42
CA PRO A 720 4.88 26.86 -35.24
C PRO A 720 4.17 27.16 -33.91
N GLY A 721 2.97 27.76 -33.95
CA GLY A 721 2.17 28.07 -32.77
C GLY A 721 1.30 26.95 -32.23
N ASP A 722 1.17 25.80 -32.94
CA ASP A 722 0.30 24.68 -32.56
C ASP A 722 0.99 23.65 -31.66
N LEU A 723 2.30 23.81 -31.41
CA LEU A 723 3.11 22.84 -30.67
C LEU A 723 3.50 23.36 -29.29
N THR A 724 3.34 22.54 -28.28
CA THR A 724 3.95 22.83 -26.97
C THR A 724 5.48 22.81 -27.06
N PRO A 725 6.22 23.44 -26.11
CA PRO A 725 7.69 23.35 -26.07
C PRO A 725 8.22 21.91 -26.11
N ARG A 726 7.55 20.99 -25.43
CA ARG A 726 7.89 19.55 -25.46
C ARG A 726 7.68 18.96 -26.85
N ASP A 727 6.56 19.26 -27.52
CA ASP A 727 6.27 18.75 -28.86
C ASP A 727 7.21 19.33 -29.91
N ALA A 728 7.57 20.61 -29.76
CA ALA A 728 8.56 21.27 -30.61
C ALA A 728 9.95 20.62 -30.47
N LEU A 729 10.34 20.27 -29.26
CA LEU A 729 11.57 19.52 -29.00
C LEU A 729 11.52 18.12 -29.66
N VAL A 730 10.44 17.36 -29.45
CA VAL A 730 10.26 16.04 -30.08
C VAL A 730 10.35 16.15 -31.61
N ARG A 731 9.72 17.15 -32.19
CA ARG A 731 9.82 17.43 -33.62
C ARG A 731 11.27 17.66 -34.08
N GLN A 732 12.05 18.47 -33.34
CA GLN A 732 13.45 18.72 -33.66
C GLN A 732 14.31 17.45 -33.55
N VAL A 733 14.12 16.65 -32.53
CA VAL A 733 14.83 15.37 -32.35
C VAL A 733 14.49 14.38 -33.48
N LEU A 734 13.24 14.30 -33.92
CA LEU A 734 12.82 13.48 -35.08
C LEU A 734 13.43 13.94 -36.38
N LEU A 735 13.50 15.25 -36.62
CA LEU A 735 14.19 15.85 -37.80
C LEU A 735 15.69 15.54 -37.77
N ALA A 736 16.33 15.65 -36.60
CA ALA A 736 17.73 15.29 -36.44
C ALA A 736 17.97 13.81 -36.72
N ALA A 737 17.12 12.92 -36.18
CA ALA A 737 17.21 11.48 -36.42
C ALA A 737 17.06 11.14 -37.93
N ALA A 738 16.09 11.73 -38.61
CA ALA A 738 15.91 11.52 -40.05
C ALA A 738 17.08 12.06 -40.87
N ALA A 739 17.73 13.18 -40.45
CA ALA A 739 18.94 13.72 -41.09
C ALA A 739 20.15 12.80 -40.85
N ILE A 740 20.29 12.25 -39.66
CA ILE A 740 21.37 11.26 -39.30
C ILE A 740 21.26 10.05 -40.23
N GLU A 741 20.08 9.47 -40.36
CA GLU A 741 19.85 8.26 -41.15
C GLU A 741 20.08 8.51 -42.69
N ARG A 742 19.95 9.77 -43.15
CA ARG A 742 20.25 10.16 -44.51
C ARG A 742 21.69 10.61 -44.71
N ALA A 743 22.53 10.56 -43.66
CA ALA A 743 23.88 11.12 -43.67
C ALA A 743 23.92 12.61 -44.10
N ASP A 744 22.92 13.41 -43.71
CA ASP A 744 22.79 14.81 -44.01
C ASP A 744 23.84 15.62 -43.21
N PRO A 745 24.65 16.48 -43.84
CA PRO A 745 25.61 17.31 -43.12
C PRO A 745 25.02 18.22 -42.05
N ALA A 746 23.74 18.58 -42.15
CA ALA A 746 23.01 19.41 -41.18
C ALA A 746 22.61 18.67 -39.91
N ALA A 747 22.74 17.34 -39.85
CA ALA A 747 22.28 16.51 -38.75
C ALA A 747 22.82 16.96 -37.38
N ALA A 748 24.14 17.20 -37.29
CA ALA A 748 24.78 17.65 -36.05
C ALA A 748 24.25 19.02 -35.57
N SER A 749 23.99 19.95 -36.50
CA SER A 749 23.45 21.29 -36.21
C SER A 749 22.01 21.22 -35.71
N ILE A 750 21.16 20.39 -36.35
CA ILE A 750 19.76 20.19 -35.95
C ILE A 750 19.70 19.55 -34.56
N LEU A 751 20.52 18.52 -34.31
CA LEU A 751 20.60 17.87 -33.00
C LEU A 751 21.12 18.83 -31.93
N GLY A 752 22.14 19.64 -32.23
CA GLY A 752 22.65 20.65 -31.31
C GLY A 752 21.60 21.67 -30.89
N GLY A 753 20.76 22.15 -31.85
CA GLY A 753 19.61 23.00 -31.55
C GLY A 753 18.59 22.30 -30.61
N ALA A 754 18.27 21.03 -30.87
CA ALA A 754 17.36 20.26 -30.01
C ALA A 754 17.94 20.08 -28.60
N LEU A 755 19.23 19.79 -28.45
CA LEU A 755 19.87 19.63 -27.13
C LEU A 755 19.94 20.94 -26.35
N HIS A 756 20.14 22.06 -27.02
CA HIS A 756 20.07 23.40 -26.42
C HIS A 756 18.67 23.69 -25.86
N ALA A 757 17.62 23.38 -26.63
CA ALA A 757 16.24 23.53 -26.19
C ALA A 757 15.90 22.55 -25.02
N ALA A 758 16.38 21.33 -25.11
CA ALA A 758 16.16 20.32 -24.06
C ALA A 758 16.81 20.73 -22.72
N ARG A 759 18.02 21.27 -22.76
CA ARG A 759 18.77 21.72 -21.60
C ARG A 759 18.06 22.85 -20.84
N SER A 760 17.45 23.79 -21.55
CA SER A 760 16.82 24.98 -20.95
C SER A 760 15.68 24.60 -19.99
N GLN A 761 15.00 23.47 -20.24
CA GLN A 761 13.87 22.99 -19.44
C GLN A 761 14.19 21.69 -18.69
N GLY A 762 15.27 20.99 -19.00
CA GLY A 762 15.62 19.70 -18.36
C GLY A 762 14.94 18.48 -18.98
N PHE A 763 14.62 18.48 -20.27
CA PHE A 763 13.95 17.39 -20.99
C PHE A 763 14.89 16.21 -21.29
N LEU A 764 15.37 15.51 -20.28
CA LEU A 764 16.31 14.41 -20.47
C LEU A 764 15.59 13.14 -20.99
N ASN A 765 14.55 12.68 -20.30
CA ASN A 765 13.80 11.48 -20.72
C ASN A 765 13.06 11.70 -22.04
N THR A 766 12.52 12.89 -22.25
CA THR A 766 11.88 13.26 -23.54
C THR A 766 12.83 13.08 -24.71
N VAL A 767 14.10 13.53 -24.63
CA VAL A 767 15.11 13.34 -25.71
C VAL A 767 15.42 11.86 -25.89
N LEU A 768 15.64 11.11 -24.80
CA LEU A 768 15.96 9.68 -24.87
C LEU A 768 14.88 8.84 -25.56
N THR A 769 13.61 9.21 -25.38
CA THR A 769 12.48 8.44 -25.92
C THR A 769 11.96 8.94 -27.25
N ALA A 770 12.39 10.13 -27.70
CA ALA A 770 11.90 10.71 -28.96
C ALA A 770 12.37 9.91 -30.18
N ALA A 771 13.66 9.60 -30.29
CA ALA A 771 14.24 8.85 -31.40
C ALA A 771 15.54 8.13 -30.98
N PRO A 772 15.57 6.78 -30.93
CA PRO A 772 16.75 6.00 -30.59
C PRO A 772 17.98 6.30 -31.48
N GLN A 773 17.76 6.64 -32.76
CA GLN A 773 18.81 6.94 -33.71
C GLN A 773 19.61 8.21 -33.33
N ALA A 774 18.90 9.25 -32.89
CA ALA A 774 19.53 10.50 -32.44
C ALA A 774 20.36 10.25 -31.16
N VAL A 775 19.85 9.42 -30.28
CA VAL A 775 20.57 9.02 -29.05
C VAL A 775 21.81 8.18 -29.38
N GLY A 776 21.72 7.22 -30.30
CA GLY A 776 22.85 6.43 -30.78
C GLY A 776 23.98 7.31 -31.35
N TYR A 777 23.61 8.24 -32.24
CA TYR A 777 24.53 9.22 -32.80
C TYR A 777 25.22 10.07 -31.72
N LEU A 778 24.44 10.54 -30.73
CA LEU A 778 24.99 11.32 -29.62
C LEU A 778 26.04 10.52 -28.83
N VAL A 779 25.75 9.26 -28.50
CA VAL A 779 26.69 8.40 -27.74
C VAL A 779 28.03 8.24 -28.50
N GLU A 780 27.97 8.11 -29.83
CA GLU A 780 29.15 7.90 -30.69
C GLU A 780 29.98 9.18 -30.87
N HIS A 781 29.35 10.36 -30.87
CA HIS A 781 29.97 11.63 -31.19
C HIS A 781 30.07 12.63 -30.03
N ALA A 782 29.65 12.24 -28.81
CA ALA A 782 29.60 13.14 -27.65
C ALA A 782 30.94 13.46 -26.99
N ALA A 783 32.04 12.80 -27.35
CA ALA A 783 33.33 12.96 -26.68
C ALA A 783 33.77 14.44 -26.50
N PRO A 784 33.62 15.35 -27.49
CA PRO A 784 33.97 16.76 -27.32
C PRO A 784 32.93 17.58 -26.53
N LEU A 785 31.73 17.05 -26.29
CA LEU A 785 30.60 17.75 -25.66
C LEU A 785 30.38 17.34 -24.19
N ARG A 786 31.14 16.38 -23.67
CA ARG A 786 30.99 15.86 -22.27
C ARG A 786 31.36 16.86 -21.17
N SER A 787 31.88 18.02 -21.51
CA SER A 787 32.06 19.12 -20.55
C SER A 787 30.74 19.77 -20.11
N ASP A 788 29.65 19.53 -20.84
CA ASP A 788 28.30 19.98 -20.46
C ASP A 788 27.63 18.93 -19.56
N PRO A 789 27.27 19.28 -18.30
CA PRO A 789 26.68 18.32 -17.35
C PRO A 789 25.38 17.68 -17.85
N PHE A 790 24.55 18.40 -18.62
CA PHE A 790 23.31 17.88 -19.18
C PHE A 790 23.58 16.79 -20.25
N ILE A 791 24.55 17.06 -21.11
CA ILE A 791 24.94 16.08 -22.17
C ILE A 791 25.59 14.86 -21.54
N ASP A 792 26.42 15.04 -20.51
CA ASP A 792 27.04 13.90 -19.80
C ASP A 792 25.98 13.01 -19.13
N GLN A 793 24.97 13.60 -18.45
CA GLN A 793 23.82 12.88 -17.89
C GLN A 793 23.02 12.17 -18.99
N LEU A 794 22.77 12.82 -20.11
CA LEU A 794 22.01 12.24 -21.23
C LEU A 794 22.74 11.02 -21.82
N VAL A 795 24.05 11.13 -22.01
CA VAL A 795 24.89 10.03 -22.52
C VAL A 795 24.95 8.88 -21.50
N ALA A 796 25.12 9.18 -20.20
CA ALA A 796 25.11 8.18 -19.15
C ALA A 796 23.78 7.41 -19.13
N ALA A 797 22.65 8.13 -19.18
CA ALA A 797 21.33 7.53 -19.23
C ALA A 797 21.09 6.69 -20.51
N ALA A 798 21.60 7.16 -21.65
CA ALA A 798 21.53 6.43 -22.91
C ALA A 798 22.30 5.10 -22.86
N LEU A 799 23.49 5.09 -22.25
CA LEU A 799 24.28 3.88 -22.05
C LEU A 799 23.60 2.89 -21.10
N GLN A 800 22.95 3.38 -20.03
CA GLN A 800 22.15 2.55 -19.13
C GLN A 800 20.98 1.88 -19.85
N VAL A 801 20.22 2.65 -20.65
CA VAL A 801 19.10 2.12 -21.46
C VAL A 801 19.61 1.04 -22.44
N ARG A 802 20.75 1.28 -23.09
CA ARG A 802 21.36 0.32 -24.01
C ARG A 802 21.85 -0.96 -23.29
N ALA A 803 22.40 -0.83 -22.10
CA ALA A 803 22.84 -1.97 -21.29
C ALA A 803 21.66 -2.81 -20.74
N ALA A 804 20.54 -2.16 -20.42
CA ALA A 804 19.32 -2.82 -19.94
C ALA A 804 18.54 -3.53 -21.07
N GLN A 805 18.76 -3.16 -22.33
CA GLN A 805 18.21 -3.92 -23.46
C GLN A 805 19.02 -5.23 -23.61
N PRO A 806 18.39 -6.42 -23.55
CA PRO A 806 19.10 -7.67 -23.77
C PRO A 806 19.76 -7.55 -25.14
N ALA A 807 21.08 -7.87 -25.18
CA ALA A 807 21.86 -7.83 -26.39
C ALA A 807 21.13 -8.62 -27.49
N THR A 808 20.47 -7.89 -28.40
CA THR A 808 19.93 -8.49 -29.60
C THR A 808 21.11 -8.87 -30.45
N ALA A 809 21.54 -10.14 -30.32
CA ALA A 809 22.41 -10.72 -31.30
C ALA A 809 21.82 -10.45 -32.70
N PRO A 810 22.60 -10.08 -33.69
CA PRO A 810 22.14 -9.99 -35.06
C PRO A 810 21.96 -11.42 -35.57
N SER A 811 20.84 -12.02 -35.25
CA SER A 811 20.43 -13.32 -35.77
C SER A 811 19.28 -13.10 -36.73
N SER A 812 19.46 -13.60 -37.90
CA SER A 812 18.50 -13.80 -38.96
C SER A 812 17.10 -14.21 -38.42
N ARG A 813 16.28 -13.21 -38.07
CA ARG A 813 14.87 -13.40 -37.65
C ARG A 813 13.93 -13.41 -38.84
N VAL A 814 14.41 -13.83 -40.01
CA VAL A 814 13.58 -14.03 -41.19
C VAL A 814 13.15 -15.49 -41.18
N LEU A 815 11.84 -15.72 -41.15
CA LEU A 815 11.33 -17.04 -41.49
C LEU A 815 11.84 -17.43 -42.88
N ALA A 816 12.32 -18.65 -43.01
CA ALA A 816 12.71 -19.18 -44.33
C ALA A 816 11.54 -19.12 -45.32
N GLU A 817 10.30 -19.10 -44.81
CA GLU A 817 9.08 -18.99 -45.56
C GLU A 817 8.01 -18.24 -44.69
N SER A 818 7.37 -17.19 -45.21
CA SER A 818 6.36 -16.44 -44.49
C SER A 818 5.09 -17.25 -44.22
N LEU A 819 4.45 -17.00 -43.09
CA LEU A 819 3.14 -17.59 -42.78
C LEU A 819 2.08 -17.00 -43.72
N THR A 820 1.20 -17.86 -44.23
CA THR A 820 0.01 -17.42 -44.99
C THR A 820 -1.00 -16.75 -44.06
N ALA A 821 -1.93 -15.96 -44.62
CA ALA A 821 -2.98 -15.30 -43.83
C ALA A 821 -3.89 -16.31 -43.06
N ALA A 822 -4.04 -17.52 -43.57
CA ALA A 822 -4.79 -18.59 -42.91
C ALA A 822 -3.99 -19.17 -41.74
N GLU A 823 -2.70 -19.40 -41.92
CA GLU A 823 -1.79 -19.89 -40.86
C GLU A 823 -1.64 -18.85 -39.74
N GLN A 824 -1.60 -17.57 -40.07
CA GLN A 824 -1.51 -16.51 -39.08
C GLN A 824 -2.77 -16.41 -38.21
N ARG A 825 -3.98 -16.57 -38.80
CA ARG A 825 -5.22 -16.63 -38.02
C ARG A 825 -5.27 -17.83 -37.08
N VAL A 826 -4.79 -19.01 -37.55
CA VAL A 826 -4.70 -20.21 -36.71
C VAL A 826 -3.68 -19.99 -35.56
N LEU A 827 -2.54 -19.39 -35.86
CA LEU A 827 -1.50 -19.09 -34.86
C LEU A 827 -1.99 -18.11 -33.79
N THR A 828 -2.71 -17.06 -34.14
CA THR A 828 -3.27 -16.07 -33.23
C THR A 828 -4.28 -16.67 -32.22
N LEU A 829 -5.04 -17.69 -32.65
CA LEU A 829 -6.00 -18.38 -31.78
C LEU A 829 -5.34 -19.51 -30.95
N LEU A 830 -4.15 -19.91 -31.32
CA LEU A 830 -3.47 -21.05 -30.69
C LEU A 830 -3.19 -20.87 -29.18
N PRO A 831 -2.87 -19.69 -28.63
CA PRO A 831 -2.61 -19.54 -27.19
C PRO A 831 -3.82 -19.87 -26.31
N THR A 832 -5.03 -19.49 -26.73
CA THR A 832 -6.25 -19.47 -25.90
C THR A 832 -7.29 -20.53 -26.26
N SER A 833 -7.14 -21.25 -27.41
CA SER A 833 -8.18 -22.12 -27.94
C SER A 833 -7.69 -23.54 -28.23
N THR A 834 -8.57 -24.52 -28.02
CA THR A 834 -8.34 -25.90 -28.46
C THR A 834 -8.49 -26.01 -29.97
N TYR A 835 -7.97 -27.10 -30.57
CA TYR A 835 -8.08 -27.33 -32.03
C TYR A 835 -9.52 -27.42 -32.52
N LEU A 836 -10.46 -27.83 -31.67
CA LEU A 836 -11.88 -27.86 -31.98
C LEU A 836 -12.44 -26.40 -31.97
N GLN A 837 -12.13 -25.63 -30.99
CA GLN A 837 -12.55 -24.22 -30.89
C GLN A 837 -11.98 -23.38 -32.04
N ILE A 838 -10.71 -23.61 -32.44
CA ILE A 838 -10.12 -22.95 -33.61
C ILE A 838 -10.87 -23.31 -34.89
N ALA A 839 -11.23 -24.61 -35.06
CA ALA A 839 -11.99 -25.08 -36.19
C ALA A 839 -13.36 -24.41 -36.27
N ASP A 840 -14.09 -24.32 -35.16
CA ASP A 840 -15.37 -23.66 -35.03
C ASP A 840 -15.29 -22.15 -35.29
N THR A 841 -14.30 -21.46 -34.69
CA THR A 841 -14.11 -20.02 -34.84
C THR A 841 -13.76 -19.61 -36.28
N LEU A 842 -12.98 -20.42 -37.00
CA LEU A 842 -12.53 -20.12 -38.35
C LEU A 842 -13.42 -20.78 -39.43
N TYR A 843 -14.48 -21.49 -39.06
CA TYR A 843 -15.38 -22.22 -39.93
C TYR A 843 -14.65 -23.22 -40.87
N ILE A 844 -13.66 -23.95 -40.30
CA ILE A 844 -12.87 -24.95 -41.03
C ILE A 844 -12.91 -26.32 -40.32
N SER A 845 -12.52 -27.38 -41.01
CA SER A 845 -12.48 -28.71 -40.38
C SER A 845 -11.31 -28.83 -39.39
N ARG A 846 -11.45 -29.66 -38.36
CA ARG A 846 -10.36 -29.99 -37.41
C ARG A 846 -9.12 -30.52 -38.12
N ASN A 847 -9.30 -31.26 -39.23
CA ASN A 847 -8.17 -31.73 -40.02
C ASN A 847 -7.46 -30.60 -40.76
N THR A 848 -8.18 -29.57 -41.20
CA THR A 848 -7.62 -28.37 -41.81
C THR A 848 -6.77 -27.58 -40.78
N VAL A 849 -7.26 -27.46 -39.52
CA VAL A 849 -6.48 -26.84 -38.41
C VAL A 849 -5.18 -27.60 -38.19
N LYS A 850 -5.22 -28.96 -38.14
CA LYS A 850 -4.01 -29.78 -38.00
C LYS A 850 -3.03 -29.61 -39.14
N THR A 851 -3.53 -29.47 -40.37
CA THR A 851 -2.69 -29.22 -41.55
C THR A 851 -2.01 -27.86 -41.46
N HIS A 852 -2.73 -26.82 -41.08
CA HIS A 852 -2.15 -25.48 -40.84
C HIS A 852 -1.12 -25.50 -39.72
N LEU A 853 -1.38 -26.17 -38.60
CA LEU A 853 -0.43 -26.30 -37.50
C LEU A 853 0.84 -27.03 -37.90
N ARG A 854 0.73 -28.07 -38.70
CA ARG A 854 1.89 -28.81 -39.20
C ARG A 854 2.76 -27.92 -40.10
N SER A 855 2.16 -27.14 -40.97
CA SER A 855 2.84 -26.15 -41.79
C SER A 855 3.45 -25.02 -40.94
N ILE A 856 2.74 -24.49 -39.94
CA ILE A 856 3.23 -23.50 -39.00
C ILE A 856 4.45 -24.05 -38.26
N TYR A 857 4.37 -25.28 -37.71
CA TYR A 857 5.50 -25.88 -36.99
C TYR A 857 6.73 -26.08 -37.89
N GLN A 858 6.51 -26.48 -39.12
CA GLN A 858 7.58 -26.62 -40.10
C GLN A 858 8.22 -25.27 -40.42
N LYS A 859 7.46 -24.22 -40.66
CA LYS A 859 7.94 -22.86 -40.98
C LYS A 859 8.62 -22.19 -39.75
N LEU A 860 8.18 -22.48 -38.53
CA LEU A 860 8.78 -22.01 -37.29
C LEU A 860 10.00 -22.84 -36.85
N GLY A 861 10.22 -24.02 -37.50
CA GLY A 861 11.32 -24.93 -37.13
C GLY A 861 11.15 -25.60 -35.76
N VAL A 862 9.91 -25.92 -35.37
CA VAL A 862 9.54 -26.47 -34.05
C VAL A 862 8.67 -27.73 -34.20
N THR A 863 8.55 -28.52 -33.14
CA THR A 863 7.84 -29.79 -33.14
C THR A 863 6.67 -29.87 -32.15
N SER A 864 6.48 -28.85 -31.32
CA SER A 864 5.41 -28.84 -30.30
C SER A 864 4.65 -27.51 -30.28
N ARG A 865 3.41 -27.57 -29.71
CA ARG A 865 2.58 -26.38 -29.50
C ARG A 865 3.27 -25.33 -28.62
N SER A 866 3.86 -25.75 -27.51
CA SER A 866 4.58 -24.83 -26.59
C SER A 866 5.78 -24.17 -27.27
N ALA A 867 6.62 -24.95 -27.95
CA ALA A 867 7.73 -24.42 -28.71
C ALA A 867 7.29 -23.49 -29.86
N ALA A 868 6.14 -23.78 -30.50
CA ALA A 868 5.57 -22.92 -31.54
C ALA A 868 5.11 -21.57 -30.97
N LEU A 869 4.50 -21.57 -29.80
CA LEU A 869 4.08 -20.34 -29.12
C LEU A 869 5.29 -19.50 -28.67
N GLU A 870 6.28 -20.11 -28.03
CA GLU A 870 7.53 -19.44 -27.65
C GLU A 870 8.22 -18.84 -28.87
N ARG A 871 8.36 -19.66 -29.95
CA ARG A 871 9.02 -19.21 -31.17
C ARG A 871 8.23 -18.13 -31.91
N ALA A 872 6.90 -18.19 -31.89
CA ALA A 872 6.03 -17.18 -32.47
C ALA A 872 6.13 -15.84 -31.71
N VAL A 873 6.25 -15.87 -30.38
CA VAL A 873 6.52 -14.69 -29.54
C VAL A 873 7.91 -14.13 -29.86
N ASP A 874 8.95 -14.97 -29.95
CA ASP A 874 10.31 -14.55 -30.30
C ASP A 874 10.38 -13.87 -31.68
N LEU A 875 9.61 -14.39 -32.63
CA LEU A 875 9.49 -13.88 -34.01
C LEU A 875 8.49 -12.74 -34.14
N ARG A 876 7.79 -12.38 -33.04
CA ARG A 876 6.74 -11.32 -33.00
C ARG A 876 5.57 -11.60 -33.95
N LEU A 877 5.16 -12.84 -34.06
CA LEU A 877 4.03 -13.29 -34.87
C LEU A 877 2.73 -13.42 -34.04
N LEU A 878 2.85 -13.37 -32.70
CA LEU A 878 1.79 -13.36 -31.69
C LEU A 878 1.89 -12.11 -30.83
#